data_af08e87854a6a4a0b5a066bcf05bd857
#
_entry.id   af08e87854a6a4a0b5a066bcf05bd857
#
_cell.length_a   1.000
_cell.length_b   1.000
_cell.length_c   1.000
_cell.angle_alpha   90.00
_cell.angle_beta   90.00
_cell.angle_gamma   90.00
#
_symmetry.space_group_name_H-M   'P 1'
#
loop_
_entity.id
_entity.type
_entity.pdbx_description
1 polymer ?
#
loop_
_entity_poly.entity_id
_entity_poly.type
_entity_poly.pdbx_seq_one_letter_code
_entity_poly.pdbx_strand_id
1 'polypeptide(L)'
;MPPLRYALRTLVKSPGSSLIVTVTLAIAIGATTIIASTIDGVWHAIPAADTERLVFVASTDPRPSQAQSGMTGNLAMTGTSVPDLVDWTAQSTTVEQFGAFRYGTATLTGPDAPARVSLVRTTADMFSLWGIAPSLGRVFRADDGRIGAAPVVLLSHRYWQDEFASDPSVIERTVLLDGVAHSIVGVVPRAIRTGIFVDTDLFVALPLDAVRYARDERRLFVTARLKPGVTRSQAEADLAGIASRLKAQYPNTNAQTGVVVRPLIEQLGGQIQTLLFLLALIAVLVAAMACANVSNVVLAQAIGRQHELSVRTALGAQRRDHVKQLAAESLLISLAAGVAGLVLGGWGLALLKWLAGPQARLFGEAALNWRIVAVGIATAFVLPLGFAFIPALQSWRPNPADLKDGARTIGGGSAHRIRRTLVAVQVGLAVVLLVQISLFARTAWNFRTMESGFNPQGVLTFRMNLPAAKYTRERTSQFYRELLTRIDALPGVVSSGTINRLPVADREVSARIRIANTAPVQDDALPFIALATISPRYLETMRIPLVRGRGFSDTDFVRSGAPVALVSEEAARRFWPGRDPVGTQATIVTSDMPETPLQVVGIVANVRRLDADQRTMPQVYVPSRLLSVRAMAIVVRSEGGDPTLGLQAIRAQAATLDPDEPIFDAASMEQVLFNDQASLYTLA
;
A
#
# COMPACT_ATOMS: atom_id res chain seq x y z
N MET A 1 -35.14 -6.59 46.53
CA MET A 1 -33.67 -6.56 46.35
C MET A 1 -33.36 -5.78 45.11
N PRO A 2 -32.33 -4.95 45.07
CA PRO A 2 -32.00 -4.23 43.84
C PRO A 2 -31.65 -5.26 42.72
N PRO A 3 -32.17 -5.08 41.51
CA PRO A 3 -32.10 -6.04 40.41
C PRO A 3 -30.67 -6.48 40.06
N LEU A 4 -29.67 -5.61 40.25
CA LEU A 4 -28.27 -5.88 40.02
C LEU A 4 -27.64 -6.95 40.92
N ARG A 5 -27.98 -6.96 42.22
CA ARG A 5 -27.49 -7.99 43.18
C ARG A 5 -28.02 -9.37 42.85
N TYR A 6 -29.25 -9.43 42.36
CA TYR A 6 -29.86 -10.69 41.95
C TYR A 6 -29.24 -11.19 40.65
N ALA A 7 -29.07 -10.31 39.66
CA ALA A 7 -28.40 -10.63 38.40
C ALA A 7 -26.97 -11.20 38.63
N LEU A 8 -26.19 -10.59 39.54
CA LEU A 8 -24.86 -11.06 39.88
C LEU A 8 -24.89 -12.48 40.50
N ARG A 9 -25.83 -12.74 41.43
CA ARG A 9 -25.98 -14.09 42.00
C ARG A 9 -26.39 -15.14 40.98
N THR A 10 -27.21 -14.76 40.01
CA THR A 10 -27.66 -15.66 38.95
C THR A 10 -26.51 -16.02 38.01
N LEU A 11 -25.67 -15.04 37.62
CA LEU A 11 -24.50 -15.26 36.83
C LEU A 11 -23.46 -16.17 37.49
N VAL A 12 -23.29 -16.02 38.82
CA VAL A 12 -22.39 -16.88 39.62
C VAL A 12 -22.95 -18.30 39.78
N LYS A 13 -24.27 -18.50 39.75
CA LYS A 13 -24.87 -19.84 39.80
C LYS A 13 -24.76 -20.63 38.49
N SER A 14 -24.61 -19.96 37.34
CA SER A 14 -24.39 -20.60 36.04
C SER A 14 -23.11 -20.11 35.37
N PRO A 15 -21.91 -20.40 35.94
CA PRO A 15 -20.67 -19.79 35.52
C PRO A 15 -20.28 -20.19 34.09
N GLY A 16 -20.50 -21.45 33.69
CA GLY A 16 -20.12 -21.94 32.39
C GLY A 16 -20.83 -21.22 31.22
N SER A 17 -22.14 -21.06 31.32
CA SER A 17 -22.92 -20.38 30.29
C SER A 17 -22.65 -18.88 30.24
N SER A 18 -22.51 -18.23 31.40
CA SER A 18 -22.14 -16.82 31.49
C SER A 18 -20.77 -16.55 30.91
N LEU A 19 -19.80 -17.42 31.18
CA LEU A 19 -18.44 -17.32 30.62
C LEU A 19 -18.46 -17.49 29.09
N ILE A 20 -19.17 -18.50 28.57
CA ILE A 20 -19.28 -18.72 27.12
C ILE A 20 -19.84 -17.48 26.41
N VAL A 21 -20.95 -16.93 26.95
CA VAL A 21 -21.55 -15.71 26.36
C VAL A 21 -20.59 -14.53 26.42
N THR A 22 -19.96 -14.29 27.58
CA THR A 22 -19.00 -13.17 27.74
C THR A 22 -17.82 -13.31 26.82
N VAL A 23 -17.21 -14.49 26.70
CA VAL A 23 -16.05 -14.74 25.80
C VAL A 23 -16.46 -14.59 24.34
N THR A 24 -17.58 -15.15 23.94
CA THR A 24 -18.07 -15.03 22.54
C THR A 24 -18.31 -13.58 22.16
N LEU A 25 -18.95 -12.79 23.02
CA LEU A 25 -19.16 -11.37 22.79
C LEU A 25 -17.85 -10.60 22.83
N ALA A 26 -16.94 -10.91 23.75
CA ALA A 26 -15.64 -10.25 23.82
C ALA A 26 -14.81 -10.46 22.54
N ILE A 27 -14.79 -11.67 21.98
CA ILE A 27 -14.12 -11.96 20.70
C ILE A 27 -14.77 -11.16 19.56
N ALA A 28 -16.08 -11.12 19.48
CA ALA A 28 -16.78 -10.36 18.44
C ALA A 28 -16.53 -8.85 18.55
N ILE A 29 -16.58 -8.30 19.77
CA ILE A 29 -16.29 -6.88 20.03
C ILE A 29 -14.82 -6.60 19.72
N GLY A 30 -13.89 -7.47 20.10
CA GLY A 30 -12.47 -7.34 19.80
C GLY A 30 -12.20 -7.33 18.28
N ALA A 31 -12.77 -8.27 17.55
CA ALA A 31 -12.64 -8.33 16.09
C ALA A 31 -13.22 -7.08 15.40
N THR A 32 -14.43 -6.66 15.79
CA THR A 32 -15.04 -5.43 15.24
C THR A 32 -14.23 -4.19 15.60
N THR A 33 -13.63 -4.14 16.79
CA THR A 33 -12.76 -3.04 17.23
C THR A 33 -11.49 -2.95 16.39
N ILE A 34 -10.80 -4.08 16.09
CA ILE A 34 -9.62 -4.13 15.23
C ILE A 34 -9.98 -3.60 13.84
N ILE A 35 -11.05 -4.12 13.26
CA ILE A 35 -11.49 -3.75 11.91
C ILE A 35 -11.90 -2.28 11.83
N ALA A 36 -12.69 -1.80 12.79
CA ALA A 36 -13.10 -0.41 12.87
C ALA A 36 -11.90 0.54 13.06
N SER A 37 -10.91 0.16 13.88
CA SER A 37 -9.65 0.91 14.05
C SER A 37 -8.86 1.00 12.75
N THR A 38 -8.82 -0.09 11.99
CA THR A 38 -8.12 -0.13 10.69
C THR A 38 -8.82 0.76 9.68
N ILE A 39 -10.15 0.69 9.59
CA ILE A 39 -10.96 1.54 8.71
C ILE A 39 -10.81 3.01 9.08
N ASP A 40 -10.91 3.35 10.37
CA ASP A 40 -10.76 4.72 10.87
C ASP A 40 -9.37 5.28 10.57
N GLY A 41 -8.31 4.48 10.77
CA GLY A 41 -6.93 4.86 10.48
C GLY A 41 -6.69 5.17 9.00
N VAL A 42 -7.32 4.45 8.09
CA VAL A 42 -7.24 4.70 6.64
C VAL A 42 -8.09 5.92 6.24
N TRP A 43 -9.29 6.04 6.79
CA TRP A 43 -10.23 7.12 6.40
C TRP A 43 -9.80 8.50 6.90
N HIS A 44 -9.12 8.56 8.04
CA HIS A 44 -8.59 9.79 8.62
C HIS A 44 -7.09 9.97 8.38
N ALA A 45 -6.54 9.27 7.38
CA ALA A 45 -5.13 9.35 7.01
C ALA A 45 -4.70 10.75 6.53
N ILE A 46 -5.64 11.62 6.12
CA ILE A 46 -5.38 12.98 5.69
C ILE A 46 -6.04 13.93 6.68
N PRO A 47 -5.26 14.71 7.43
CA PRO A 47 -5.80 15.73 8.33
C PRO A 47 -6.21 16.98 7.56
N ALA A 48 -7.00 16.83 6.50
CA ALA A 48 -7.45 17.95 5.68
C ALA A 48 -8.84 18.41 6.14
N ALA A 49 -8.98 19.71 6.31
CA ALA A 49 -10.29 20.34 6.44
C ALA A 49 -11.00 20.34 5.08
N ASP A 50 -12.32 20.12 5.07
CA ASP A 50 -13.14 20.24 3.86
C ASP A 50 -12.76 19.23 2.74
N THR A 51 -12.61 17.96 3.12
CA THR A 51 -12.18 16.87 2.22
C THR A 51 -13.12 16.64 1.04
N GLU A 52 -14.38 17.07 1.13
CA GLU A 52 -15.36 16.92 0.05
C GLU A 52 -15.01 17.77 -1.19
N ARG A 53 -14.32 18.90 -0.99
CA ARG A 53 -13.88 19.80 -2.05
C ARG A 53 -12.48 19.46 -2.57
N LEU A 54 -11.79 18.50 -1.93
CA LEU A 54 -10.47 18.08 -2.36
C LEU A 54 -10.57 16.95 -3.39
N VAL A 55 -9.98 17.21 -4.54
CA VAL A 55 -9.95 16.26 -5.65
C VAL A 55 -8.52 15.96 -6.09
N PHE A 56 -8.35 14.76 -6.61
CA PHE A 56 -7.16 14.35 -7.34
C PHE A 56 -7.42 14.60 -8.84
N VAL A 57 -6.47 15.26 -9.49
CA VAL A 57 -6.52 15.55 -10.92
C VAL A 57 -5.39 14.82 -11.61
N ALA A 58 -5.71 13.95 -12.55
CA ALA A 58 -4.71 13.21 -13.29
C ALA A 58 -4.89 13.40 -14.79
N SER A 59 -3.77 13.39 -15.50
CA SER A 59 -3.80 13.21 -16.94
C SER A 59 -4.15 11.77 -17.26
N THR A 60 -4.90 11.54 -18.33
CA THR A 60 -5.15 10.21 -18.87
C THR A 60 -4.38 10.06 -20.18
N ASP A 61 -3.74 8.91 -20.36
CA ASP A 61 -3.10 8.53 -21.61
C ASP A 61 -3.48 7.07 -21.88
N PRO A 62 -4.12 6.74 -23.00
CA PRO A 62 -4.46 5.36 -23.34
C PRO A 62 -3.23 4.50 -23.62
N ARG A 63 -2.05 5.10 -23.73
CA ARG A 63 -0.77 4.38 -23.86
C ARG A 63 -0.31 3.88 -22.50
N PRO A 64 -0.31 2.57 -22.23
CA PRO A 64 -0.03 2.03 -20.90
C PRO A 64 1.40 2.23 -20.38
N SER A 65 2.32 2.80 -21.17
CA SER A 65 3.76 2.93 -20.88
C SER A 65 4.12 3.95 -19.80
N GLN A 66 3.29 4.96 -19.59
CA GLN A 66 3.59 6.06 -18.68
C GLN A 66 2.68 6.07 -17.44
N ALA A 67 1.78 5.11 -17.34
CA ALA A 67 0.92 4.98 -16.18
C ALA A 67 1.78 4.70 -14.93
N GLN A 68 1.82 5.65 -14.04
CA GLN A 68 2.31 5.44 -12.68
C GLN A 68 1.23 4.65 -11.92
N SER A 69 1.10 3.37 -12.26
CA SER A 69 -0.01 2.50 -11.85
C SER A 69 -0.14 2.28 -10.33
N GLY A 70 0.83 2.72 -9.53
CA GLY A 70 0.83 2.47 -8.10
C GLY A 70 -0.07 3.36 -7.25
N MET A 71 -0.31 4.61 -7.65
CA MET A 71 -1.22 5.50 -6.92
C MET A 71 -2.57 5.64 -7.61
N THR A 72 -2.66 5.27 -8.88
CA THR A 72 -3.85 5.57 -9.67
C THR A 72 -4.79 4.38 -9.83
N GLY A 73 -4.36 3.17 -9.51
CA GLY A 73 -5.20 1.95 -9.60
C GLY A 73 -5.84 1.69 -10.97
N ASN A 74 -5.58 2.57 -11.95
CA ASN A 74 -6.15 2.50 -13.28
C ASN A 74 -5.04 2.75 -14.32
N LEU A 75 -4.86 1.82 -15.24
CA LEU A 75 -3.84 1.84 -16.28
C LEU A 75 -3.90 3.06 -17.22
N ALA A 76 -5.04 3.76 -17.27
CA ALA A 76 -5.21 4.93 -18.10
C ALA A 76 -4.79 6.27 -17.45
N MET A 77 -4.49 6.26 -16.15
CA MET A 77 -4.12 7.49 -15.43
C MET A 77 -2.60 7.66 -15.39
N THR A 78 -2.13 8.83 -15.78
CA THR A 78 -0.71 9.20 -15.71
C THR A 78 -0.52 10.42 -14.81
N GLY A 79 0.74 10.69 -14.42
CA GLY A 79 1.08 11.97 -13.83
C GLY A 79 0.81 13.13 -14.79
N THR A 80 0.89 14.36 -14.28
CA THR A 80 0.75 15.58 -15.05
C THR A 80 2.13 16.22 -15.25
N SER A 81 2.36 16.91 -16.36
CA SER A 81 3.60 17.67 -16.58
C SER A 81 3.52 19.03 -15.89
N VAL A 82 4.68 19.64 -15.59
CA VAL A 82 4.73 21.01 -15.05
C VAL A 82 4.07 22.01 -16.00
N PRO A 83 4.36 22.02 -17.33
CA PRO A 83 3.70 22.91 -18.26
C PRO A 83 2.17 22.74 -18.32
N ASP A 84 1.66 21.49 -18.27
CA ASP A 84 0.21 21.25 -18.26
C ASP A 84 -0.44 21.78 -16.97
N LEU A 85 0.21 21.62 -15.81
CA LEU A 85 -0.26 22.17 -14.55
C LEU A 85 -0.31 23.69 -14.55
N VAL A 86 0.71 24.34 -15.13
CA VAL A 86 0.73 25.81 -15.28
C VAL A 86 -0.44 26.28 -16.16
N ASP A 87 -0.69 25.59 -17.28
CA ASP A 87 -1.82 25.89 -18.16
C ASP A 87 -3.18 25.67 -17.47
N TRP A 88 -3.33 24.61 -16.68
CA TRP A 88 -4.54 24.35 -15.88
C TRP A 88 -4.77 25.44 -14.85
N THR A 89 -3.72 25.86 -14.15
CA THR A 89 -3.80 26.92 -13.13
C THR A 89 -4.22 28.25 -13.75
N ALA A 90 -3.71 28.58 -14.94
CA ALA A 90 -4.02 29.84 -15.63
C ALA A 90 -5.42 29.86 -16.25
N GLN A 91 -5.96 28.69 -16.67
CA GLN A 91 -7.19 28.65 -17.48
C GLN A 91 -8.42 28.13 -16.73
N SER A 92 -8.26 27.41 -15.57
CA SER A 92 -9.39 26.81 -14.88
C SER A 92 -10.28 27.89 -14.20
N THR A 93 -11.56 27.72 -14.40
CA THR A 93 -12.60 28.59 -13.78
C THR A 93 -13.25 27.95 -12.57
N THR A 94 -13.12 26.64 -12.41
CA THR A 94 -13.78 25.80 -11.39
C THR A 94 -12.92 25.47 -10.19
N VAL A 95 -11.59 25.55 -10.33
CA VAL A 95 -10.64 25.26 -9.27
C VAL A 95 -10.25 26.54 -8.53
N GLU A 96 -10.21 26.46 -7.20
CA GLU A 96 -9.77 27.54 -6.32
C GLU A 96 -8.24 27.56 -6.21
N GLN A 97 -7.63 26.36 -6.03
CA GLN A 97 -6.20 26.21 -5.83
C GLN A 97 -5.73 24.83 -6.30
N PHE A 98 -4.59 24.79 -6.97
CA PHE A 98 -3.89 23.55 -7.28
C PHE A 98 -2.69 23.34 -6.35
N GLY A 99 -2.45 22.08 -6.00
CA GLY A 99 -1.22 21.64 -5.34
C GLY A 99 -0.68 20.42 -6.06
N ALA A 100 0.63 20.34 -6.20
CA ALA A 100 1.25 19.23 -6.87
C ALA A 100 2.47 18.73 -6.10
N PHE A 101 2.75 17.45 -6.25
CA PHE A 101 3.94 16.85 -5.66
C PHE A 101 4.49 15.74 -6.53
N ARG A 102 5.77 15.42 -6.32
CA ARG A 102 6.43 14.24 -6.88
C ARG A 102 7.40 13.63 -5.87
N TYR A 103 7.50 12.33 -5.88
CA TYR A 103 8.48 11.62 -5.06
C TYR A 103 9.88 11.74 -5.65
N GLY A 104 10.85 11.68 -4.79
CA GLY A 104 12.25 11.68 -5.14
C GLY A 104 13.10 11.20 -3.97
N THR A 105 14.38 11.22 -4.18
CA THR A 105 15.37 10.94 -3.15
C THR A 105 16.52 11.93 -3.33
N ALA A 106 17.24 12.23 -2.26
CA ALA A 106 18.46 13.03 -2.30
C ALA A 106 19.52 12.42 -1.38
N THR A 107 20.77 12.78 -1.61
CA THR A 107 21.86 12.51 -0.68
C THR A 107 21.94 13.66 0.29
N LEU A 108 21.72 13.38 1.58
CA LEU A 108 21.96 14.31 2.67
C LEU A 108 23.43 14.19 3.06
N THR A 109 24.17 15.27 2.93
CA THR A 109 25.56 15.37 3.40
C THR A 109 25.58 16.19 4.68
N GLY A 110 26.07 15.59 5.76
CA GLY A 110 26.19 16.18 7.08
C GLY A 110 27.58 15.91 7.67
N PRO A 111 27.79 16.19 8.97
CA PRO A 111 29.04 15.86 9.66
C PRO A 111 29.25 14.34 9.78
N ASP A 112 28.18 13.58 9.74
CA ASP A 112 28.19 12.12 9.69
C ASP A 112 28.30 11.62 8.26
N ALA A 113 28.35 10.28 8.08
CA ALA A 113 28.40 9.67 6.76
C ALA A 113 27.21 10.10 5.91
N PRO A 114 27.41 10.34 4.58
CA PRO A 114 26.32 10.69 3.68
C PRO A 114 25.17 9.68 3.74
N ALA A 115 23.95 10.18 3.87
CA ALA A 115 22.75 9.34 3.96
C ALA A 115 21.79 9.61 2.81
N ARG A 116 21.13 8.57 2.35
CA ARG A 116 20.04 8.69 1.37
C ARG A 116 18.75 9.00 2.11
N VAL A 117 18.08 10.09 1.72
CA VAL A 117 16.80 10.51 2.28
C VAL A 117 15.69 10.47 1.22
N SER A 118 14.53 10.00 1.64
CA SER A 118 13.31 10.06 0.83
C SER A 118 12.74 11.47 0.90
N LEU A 119 12.48 12.06 -0.26
CA LEU A 119 11.90 13.39 -0.30
C LEU A 119 10.68 13.48 -1.20
N VAL A 120 9.82 14.42 -0.87
CA VAL A 120 8.72 14.87 -1.72
C VAL A 120 9.01 16.30 -2.16
N ARG A 121 9.08 16.51 -3.47
CA ARG A 121 9.10 17.87 -4.04
C ARG A 121 7.66 18.30 -4.24
N THR A 122 7.25 19.38 -3.60
CA THR A 122 5.86 19.84 -3.62
C THR A 122 5.76 21.33 -3.92
N THR A 123 4.69 21.72 -4.61
CA THR A 123 4.37 23.15 -4.76
C THR A 123 4.20 23.81 -3.40
N ALA A 124 4.50 25.08 -3.30
CA ALA A 124 4.45 25.82 -2.04
C ALA A 124 3.03 25.80 -1.42
N ASP A 125 2.01 25.80 -2.26
CA ASP A 125 0.62 25.85 -1.84
C ASP A 125 0.04 24.52 -1.34
N MET A 126 0.76 23.42 -1.44
CA MET A 126 0.27 22.07 -1.13
C MET A 126 -0.23 21.94 0.31
N PHE A 127 0.54 22.47 1.26
CA PHE A 127 0.21 22.36 2.69
C PHE A 127 -0.99 23.26 3.06
N SER A 128 -1.04 24.47 2.50
CA SER A 128 -2.17 25.38 2.70
C SER A 128 -3.45 24.85 2.04
N LEU A 129 -3.34 24.25 0.85
CA LEU A 129 -4.45 23.59 0.16
C LEU A 129 -5.06 22.48 1.01
N TRP A 130 -4.25 21.72 1.75
CA TRP A 130 -4.75 20.68 2.64
C TRP A 130 -5.10 21.18 4.04
N GLY A 131 -4.86 22.46 4.34
CA GLY A 131 -5.12 23.04 5.66
C GLY A 131 -4.17 22.53 6.74
N ILE A 132 -2.95 22.17 6.36
CA ILE A 132 -1.97 21.56 7.25
C ILE A 132 -1.14 22.65 7.93
N ALA A 133 -1.23 22.72 9.26
CA ALA A 133 -0.38 23.55 10.08
C ALA A 133 0.92 22.81 10.50
N PRO A 134 2.08 23.47 10.57
CA PRO A 134 3.32 22.84 11.01
C PRO A 134 3.30 22.52 12.51
N SER A 135 4.05 21.50 12.93
CA SER A 135 4.30 21.22 14.36
C SER A 135 5.32 22.20 14.96
N LEU A 136 6.26 22.65 14.14
CA LEU A 136 7.30 23.60 14.53
C LEU A 136 7.66 24.47 13.33
N GLY A 137 7.97 25.75 13.54
CA GLY A 137 8.33 26.66 12.47
C GLY A 137 7.16 27.04 11.56
N ARG A 138 7.37 26.99 10.25
CA ARG A 138 6.36 27.34 9.24
C ARG A 138 6.30 26.30 8.10
N VAL A 139 5.20 26.24 7.38
CA VAL A 139 5.11 25.55 6.08
C VAL A 139 5.68 26.42 4.96
N PHE A 140 5.74 25.89 3.73
CA PHE A 140 6.15 26.67 2.57
C PHE A 140 5.22 27.86 2.34
N ARG A 141 5.80 28.98 1.90
CA ARG A 141 5.11 30.17 1.42
C ARG A 141 5.17 30.24 -0.09
N ALA A 142 4.30 30.99 -0.72
CA ALA A 142 4.30 31.18 -2.16
C ALA A 142 5.67 31.63 -2.71
N ASP A 143 6.40 32.45 -1.94
CA ASP A 143 7.74 32.93 -2.30
C ASP A 143 8.78 31.78 -2.35
N ASP A 144 8.65 30.75 -1.51
CA ASP A 144 9.57 29.60 -1.50
C ASP A 144 9.45 28.78 -2.82
N GLY A 145 8.32 28.89 -3.53
CA GLY A 145 8.08 28.23 -4.81
C GLY A 145 8.49 29.05 -6.04
N ARG A 146 9.06 30.25 -5.88
CA ARG A 146 9.51 31.08 -7.01
C ARG A 146 10.83 30.57 -7.60
N ILE A 147 10.98 30.78 -8.89
CA ILE A 147 12.25 30.48 -9.58
C ILE A 147 13.34 31.40 -9.00
N GLY A 148 14.43 30.80 -8.53
CA GLY A 148 15.54 31.52 -7.90
C GLY A 148 15.37 31.81 -6.40
N ALA A 149 14.29 31.37 -5.76
CA ALA A 149 14.14 31.44 -4.31
C ALA A 149 15.25 30.65 -3.59
N ALA A 150 15.59 31.09 -2.38
CA ALA A 150 16.52 30.33 -1.53
C ALA A 150 15.95 28.95 -1.23
N PRO A 151 16.75 27.87 -1.38
CA PRO A 151 16.26 26.53 -1.14
C PRO A 151 15.87 26.32 0.33
N VAL A 152 14.65 25.83 0.55
CA VAL A 152 14.10 25.53 1.86
C VAL A 152 13.60 24.10 1.94
N VAL A 153 13.62 23.56 3.17
CA VAL A 153 13.18 22.18 3.43
C VAL A 153 12.32 22.10 4.68
N LEU A 154 11.32 21.22 4.67
CA LEU A 154 10.54 20.82 5.84
C LEU A 154 10.95 19.40 6.21
N LEU A 155 11.09 19.17 7.51
CA LEU A 155 11.32 17.82 8.04
C LEU A 155 9.99 17.10 8.24
N SER A 156 9.95 15.79 7.99
CA SER A 156 8.87 14.97 8.52
C SER A 156 9.01 14.86 10.04
N HIS A 157 7.91 14.67 10.74
CA HIS A 157 7.93 14.54 12.20
C HIS A 157 8.80 13.36 12.65
N ARG A 158 8.78 12.25 11.91
CA ARG A 158 9.61 11.08 12.17
C ARG A 158 11.09 11.42 12.04
N TYR A 159 11.48 11.99 10.90
CA TYR A 159 12.87 12.33 10.62
C TYR A 159 13.45 13.32 11.65
N TRP A 160 12.62 14.28 12.08
CA TRP A 160 12.98 15.19 13.17
C TRP A 160 13.19 14.47 14.51
N GLN A 161 12.37 13.45 14.82
CA GLN A 161 12.55 12.66 16.05
C GLN A 161 13.77 11.74 15.98
N ASP A 162 13.94 11.03 14.84
CA ASP A 162 14.94 9.98 14.70
C ASP A 162 16.36 10.56 14.54
N GLU A 163 16.52 11.63 13.74
CA GLU A 163 17.82 12.20 13.39
C GLU A 163 18.18 13.46 14.18
N PHE A 164 17.19 14.21 14.63
CA PHE A 164 17.41 15.44 15.38
C PHE A 164 16.94 15.37 16.84
N ALA A 165 16.61 14.16 17.34
CA ALA A 165 16.19 13.93 18.74
C ALA A 165 15.06 14.87 19.21
N SER A 166 14.21 15.33 18.30
CA SER A 166 13.14 16.32 18.56
C SER A 166 13.66 17.69 19.04
N ASP A 167 14.88 18.06 18.66
CA ASP A 167 15.47 19.37 19.02
C ASP A 167 14.72 20.50 18.30
N PRO A 168 14.07 21.45 19.03
CA PRO A 168 13.37 22.55 18.41
C PRO A 168 14.31 23.60 17.78
N SER A 169 15.60 23.61 18.14
CA SER A 169 16.61 24.53 17.57
C SER A 169 17.03 24.14 16.14
N VAL A 170 16.40 23.11 15.57
CA VAL A 170 16.64 22.65 14.17
C VAL A 170 16.20 23.69 13.14
N ILE A 171 15.28 24.59 13.48
CA ILE A 171 14.81 25.65 12.59
C ILE A 171 15.96 26.58 12.24
N GLU A 172 16.06 26.98 10.96
CA GLU A 172 17.12 27.78 10.35
C GLU A 172 18.47 27.07 10.20
N ARG A 173 18.65 25.84 10.72
CA ARG A 173 19.84 25.05 10.38
C ARG A 173 19.84 24.73 8.88
N THR A 174 21.05 24.64 8.34
CA THR A 174 21.27 24.32 6.94
C THR A 174 21.64 22.85 6.78
N VAL A 175 21.02 22.18 5.81
CA VAL A 175 21.34 20.82 5.38
C VAL A 175 21.75 20.82 3.91
N LEU A 176 22.69 19.98 3.53
CA LEU A 176 23.14 19.83 2.15
C LEU A 176 22.38 18.65 1.50
N LEU A 177 21.55 18.95 0.51
CA LEU A 177 20.84 17.95 -0.27
C LEU A 177 21.39 17.94 -1.70
N ASP A 178 21.97 16.82 -2.13
CA ASP A 178 22.67 16.69 -3.42
C ASP A 178 23.72 17.83 -3.63
N GLY A 179 24.40 18.25 -2.55
CA GLY A 179 25.38 19.34 -2.57
C GLY A 179 24.80 20.75 -2.55
N VAL A 180 23.47 20.93 -2.51
CA VAL A 180 22.80 22.23 -2.43
C VAL A 180 22.35 22.50 -1.01
N ALA A 181 22.70 23.68 -0.48
CA ALA A 181 22.33 24.11 0.87
C ALA A 181 20.83 24.47 0.94
N HIS A 182 20.12 23.85 1.88
CA HIS A 182 18.70 24.09 2.16
C HIS A 182 18.53 24.50 3.61
N SER A 183 17.76 25.57 3.86
CA SER A 183 17.42 25.97 5.23
C SER A 183 16.18 25.22 5.72
N ILE A 184 16.25 24.65 6.93
CA ILE A 184 15.10 24.00 7.56
C ILE A 184 14.15 25.09 8.07
N VAL A 185 12.92 25.13 7.51
CA VAL A 185 11.94 26.16 7.85
C VAL A 185 10.80 25.67 8.73
N GLY A 186 10.67 24.36 8.90
CA GLY A 186 9.63 23.80 9.76
C GLY A 186 9.62 22.28 9.81
N VAL A 187 8.74 21.76 10.66
CA VAL A 187 8.46 20.34 10.83
C VAL A 187 6.99 20.10 10.56
N VAL A 188 6.67 19.19 9.67
CA VAL A 188 5.27 18.82 9.37
C VAL A 188 4.66 18.00 10.52
N PRO A 189 3.35 18.08 10.76
CA PRO A 189 2.72 17.36 11.86
C PRO A 189 2.77 15.83 11.64
N ARG A 190 2.75 15.10 12.75
CA ARG A 190 2.76 13.64 12.77
C ARG A 190 1.63 13.02 11.91
N ALA A 191 0.49 13.70 11.84
CA ALA A 191 -0.66 13.25 11.08
C ALA A 191 -0.40 13.10 9.57
N ILE A 192 0.61 13.78 9.00
CA ILE A 192 1.02 13.63 7.59
C ILE A 192 1.80 12.32 7.35
N ARG A 193 2.15 11.62 8.37
CA ARG A 193 2.85 10.34 8.31
C ARG A 193 2.03 9.22 7.66
N THR A 194 0.75 9.44 7.44
CA THR A 194 -0.20 8.47 6.91
C THR A 194 -0.51 8.72 5.43
N GLY A 195 -0.92 7.68 4.73
CA GLY A 195 -1.29 7.75 3.32
C GLY A 195 -0.10 7.87 2.37
N ILE A 196 -0.15 8.86 1.48
CA ILE A 196 0.83 9.01 0.39
C ILE A 196 2.24 9.43 0.83
N PHE A 197 2.41 9.95 2.04
CA PHE A 197 3.70 10.47 2.54
C PHE A 197 4.34 9.62 3.65
N VAL A 198 3.94 8.35 3.76
CA VAL A 198 4.33 7.44 4.87
C VAL A 198 5.85 7.34 5.06
N ASP A 199 6.60 7.24 3.97
CA ASP A 199 8.06 7.03 4.00
C ASP A 199 8.84 8.30 3.61
N THR A 200 8.23 9.48 3.71
CA THR A 200 8.90 10.75 3.40
C THR A 200 9.70 11.23 4.60
N ASP A 201 10.97 11.52 4.37
CA ASP A 201 11.86 12.13 5.36
C ASP A 201 11.80 13.64 5.28
N LEU A 202 11.84 14.18 4.07
CA LEU A 202 11.94 15.61 3.79
C LEU A 202 10.92 16.07 2.74
N PHE A 203 10.51 17.32 2.85
CA PHE A 203 9.74 18.00 1.82
C PHE A 203 10.53 19.19 1.31
N VAL A 204 10.59 19.34 -0.01
CA VAL A 204 11.34 20.42 -0.69
C VAL A 204 10.38 21.20 -1.59
N ALA A 205 10.51 22.51 -1.61
CA ALA A 205 9.70 23.35 -2.48
C ALA A 205 10.02 23.07 -3.97
N LEU A 206 8.99 22.91 -4.80
CA LEU A 206 9.07 22.68 -6.24
C LEU A 206 8.68 23.95 -6.99
N PRO A 207 9.64 24.65 -7.60
CA PRO A 207 9.31 25.75 -8.50
C PRO A 207 8.62 25.25 -9.77
N LEU A 208 7.50 25.86 -10.15
CA LEU A 208 6.77 25.54 -11.36
C LEU A 208 7.38 26.29 -12.57
N ASP A 209 8.51 25.82 -13.03
CA ASP A 209 9.22 26.35 -14.20
C ASP A 209 8.83 25.57 -15.47
N ALA A 210 7.87 26.09 -16.23
CA ALA A 210 7.39 25.45 -17.45
C ALA A 210 8.43 25.40 -18.57
N VAL A 211 9.51 26.19 -18.50
CA VAL A 211 10.59 26.18 -19.49
C VAL A 211 11.59 25.07 -19.19
N ARG A 212 11.81 24.80 -17.91
CA ARG A 212 12.79 23.80 -17.46
C ARG A 212 12.32 22.35 -17.65
N TYR A 213 11.00 22.12 -17.62
CA TYR A 213 10.42 20.78 -17.68
C TYR A 213 9.74 20.53 -19.02
N ALA A 214 10.04 19.37 -19.60
CA ALA A 214 9.40 18.96 -20.84
C ALA A 214 7.92 18.60 -20.62
N ARG A 215 7.07 18.91 -21.62
CA ARG A 215 5.61 18.68 -21.54
C ARG A 215 5.24 17.18 -21.55
N ASP A 216 6.11 16.33 -22.02
CA ASP A 216 5.99 14.86 -21.96
C ASP A 216 6.50 14.26 -20.65
N GLU A 217 7.18 15.04 -19.79
CA GLU A 217 7.63 14.60 -18.47
C GLU A 217 6.47 14.63 -17.45
N ARG A 218 5.62 13.62 -17.48
CA ARG A 218 4.41 13.51 -16.64
C ARG A 218 4.68 12.80 -15.32
N ARG A 219 5.24 13.53 -14.35
CA ARG A 219 5.66 12.97 -13.04
C ARG A 219 4.98 13.61 -11.84
N LEU A 220 4.11 14.62 -12.06
CA LEU A 220 3.42 15.29 -10.97
C LEU A 220 2.13 14.58 -10.62
N PHE A 221 1.91 14.39 -9.35
CA PHE A 221 0.62 14.09 -8.75
C PHE A 221 -0.04 15.41 -8.39
N VAL A 222 -1.23 15.66 -8.91
CA VAL A 222 -1.93 16.94 -8.74
C VAL A 222 -3.16 16.75 -7.87
N THR A 223 -3.28 17.58 -6.87
CA THR A 223 -4.50 17.74 -6.06
C THR A 223 -5.05 19.14 -6.25
N ALA A 224 -6.36 19.30 -6.11
CA ALA A 224 -6.99 20.59 -6.27
C ALA A 224 -8.12 20.78 -5.25
N ARG A 225 -8.35 22.02 -4.87
CA ARG A 225 -9.53 22.44 -4.12
C ARG A 225 -10.52 23.08 -5.09
N LEU A 226 -11.73 22.54 -5.14
CA LEU A 226 -12.80 23.11 -5.96
C LEU A 226 -13.36 24.39 -5.32
N LYS A 227 -13.79 25.34 -6.14
CA LYS A 227 -14.51 26.52 -5.66
C LYS A 227 -15.82 26.13 -4.94
N PRO A 228 -16.29 26.92 -3.97
CA PRO A 228 -17.57 26.67 -3.31
C PRO A 228 -18.72 26.49 -4.31
N GLY A 229 -19.51 25.44 -4.13
CA GLY A 229 -20.66 25.13 -4.99
C GLY A 229 -20.34 24.47 -6.33
N VAL A 230 -19.07 24.27 -6.68
CA VAL A 230 -18.67 23.56 -7.90
C VAL A 230 -18.72 22.06 -7.67
N THR A 231 -19.41 21.34 -8.55
CA THR A 231 -19.44 19.88 -8.54
C THR A 231 -18.22 19.29 -9.24
N ARG A 232 -17.86 18.04 -8.89
CA ARG A 232 -16.78 17.30 -9.55
C ARG A 232 -16.98 17.25 -11.07
N SER A 233 -18.19 16.97 -11.54
CA SER A 233 -18.48 16.86 -12.98
C SER A 233 -18.26 18.19 -13.72
N GLN A 234 -18.57 19.34 -13.07
CA GLN A 234 -18.27 20.66 -13.65
C GLN A 234 -16.77 20.91 -13.73
N ALA A 235 -16.02 20.55 -12.70
CA ALA A 235 -14.55 20.65 -12.70
C ALA A 235 -13.91 19.75 -13.76
N GLU A 236 -14.41 18.53 -13.91
CA GLU A 236 -13.93 17.60 -14.93
C GLU A 236 -14.21 18.11 -16.35
N ALA A 237 -15.39 18.67 -16.59
CA ALA A 237 -15.74 19.29 -17.88
C ALA A 237 -14.87 20.53 -18.21
N ASP A 238 -14.60 21.39 -17.22
CA ASP A 238 -13.74 22.57 -17.37
C ASP A 238 -12.29 22.14 -17.75
N LEU A 239 -11.71 21.22 -16.97
CA LEU A 239 -10.37 20.72 -17.20
C LEU A 239 -10.25 19.88 -18.50
N ALA A 240 -11.29 19.13 -18.87
CA ALA A 240 -11.34 18.43 -20.15
C ALA A 240 -11.39 19.41 -21.34
N GLY A 241 -12.07 20.53 -21.20
CA GLY A 241 -12.07 21.63 -22.15
C GLY A 241 -10.66 22.22 -22.34
N ILE A 242 -9.92 22.43 -21.23
CA ILE A 242 -8.53 22.89 -21.26
C ILE A 242 -7.65 21.83 -21.95
N ALA A 243 -7.77 20.56 -21.57
CA ALA A 243 -7.00 19.47 -22.17
C ALA A 243 -7.24 19.40 -23.70
N SER A 244 -8.47 19.62 -24.16
CA SER A 244 -8.79 19.66 -25.59
C SER A 244 -8.09 20.80 -26.33
N ARG A 245 -7.99 21.99 -25.72
CA ARG A 245 -7.21 23.11 -26.27
C ARG A 245 -5.71 22.79 -26.32
N LEU A 246 -5.16 22.23 -25.25
CA LEU A 246 -3.75 21.83 -25.20
C LEU A 246 -3.43 20.74 -26.20
N LYS A 247 -4.35 19.81 -26.46
CA LYS A 247 -4.22 18.80 -27.51
C LYS A 247 -4.09 19.43 -28.90
N ALA A 248 -4.87 20.45 -29.21
CA ALA A 248 -4.77 21.17 -30.49
C ALA A 248 -3.47 21.98 -30.59
N GLN A 249 -3.03 22.60 -29.48
CA GLN A 249 -1.85 23.45 -29.43
C GLN A 249 -0.53 22.65 -29.42
N TYR A 250 -0.52 21.48 -28.78
CA TYR A 250 0.66 20.62 -28.59
C TYR A 250 0.40 19.19 -29.07
N PRO A 251 0.15 18.96 -30.36
CA PRO A 251 -0.23 17.64 -30.88
C PRO A 251 0.86 16.57 -30.67
N ASN A 252 2.14 16.96 -30.62
CA ASN A 252 3.25 16.00 -30.44
C ASN A 252 3.31 15.41 -29.03
N THR A 253 2.86 16.14 -28.01
CA THR A 253 2.96 15.71 -26.60
C THR A 253 1.62 15.39 -25.97
N ASN A 254 0.54 16.05 -26.41
CA ASN A 254 -0.78 15.98 -25.77
C ASN A 254 -1.87 15.34 -26.65
N ALA A 255 -1.53 14.78 -27.84
CA ALA A 255 -2.50 14.26 -28.80
C ALA A 255 -3.53 13.28 -28.20
N GLN A 256 -3.13 12.45 -27.27
CA GLN A 256 -3.98 11.45 -26.64
C GLN A 256 -4.25 11.71 -25.15
N THR A 257 -3.82 12.87 -24.64
CA THR A 257 -3.94 13.20 -23.23
C THR A 257 -5.34 13.73 -22.92
N GLY A 258 -6.01 13.12 -21.96
CA GLY A 258 -7.24 13.61 -21.35
C GLY A 258 -7.00 14.01 -19.90
N VAL A 259 -8.07 14.34 -19.20
CA VAL A 259 -8.07 14.65 -17.76
C VAL A 259 -9.19 13.87 -17.07
N VAL A 260 -8.92 13.42 -15.87
CA VAL A 260 -9.91 12.81 -14.98
C VAL A 260 -9.82 13.47 -13.61
N VAL A 261 -10.98 13.70 -13.01
CA VAL A 261 -11.10 14.27 -11.66
C VAL A 261 -11.73 13.24 -10.74
N ARG A 262 -11.06 12.89 -9.63
CA ARG A 262 -11.56 11.93 -8.65
C ARG A 262 -11.53 12.52 -7.24
N PRO A 263 -12.45 12.15 -6.35
CA PRO A 263 -12.32 12.51 -4.94
C PRO A 263 -10.96 12.04 -4.41
N LEU A 264 -10.27 12.90 -3.66
CA LEU A 264 -8.95 12.58 -3.13
C LEU A 264 -8.96 11.31 -2.27
N ILE A 265 -10.01 11.12 -1.46
CA ILE A 265 -10.20 9.94 -0.61
C ILE A 265 -10.35 8.65 -1.46
N GLU A 266 -11.11 8.71 -2.56
CA GLU A 266 -11.26 7.54 -3.45
C GLU A 266 -9.93 7.19 -4.12
N GLN A 267 -9.14 8.19 -4.50
CA GLN A 267 -7.84 7.97 -5.12
C GLN A 267 -6.83 7.36 -4.16
N LEU A 268 -6.83 7.78 -2.90
CA LEU A 268 -5.94 7.26 -1.87
C LEU A 268 -6.40 5.90 -1.32
N GLY A 269 -7.72 5.71 -1.27
CA GLY A 269 -8.36 4.50 -0.73
C GLY A 269 -8.81 3.49 -1.77
N GLY A 270 -8.78 3.81 -3.08
CA GLY A 270 -9.47 3.03 -4.11
C GLY A 270 -9.04 1.56 -4.21
N GLN A 271 -7.76 1.26 -4.00
CA GLN A 271 -7.27 -0.12 -3.92
C GLN A 271 -7.58 -0.79 -2.57
N ILE A 272 -7.72 0.02 -1.52
CA ILE A 272 -7.98 -0.44 -0.15
C ILE A 272 -9.48 -0.56 0.11
N GLN A 273 -10.34 0.13 -0.65
CA GLN A 273 -11.81 0.11 -0.43
C GLN A 273 -12.41 -1.29 -0.51
N THR A 274 -11.99 -2.10 -1.47
CA THR A 274 -12.45 -3.48 -1.59
C THR A 274 -12.04 -4.30 -0.37
N LEU A 275 -10.79 -4.14 0.08
CA LEU A 275 -10.29 -4.79 1.29
C LEU A 275 -11.04 -4.32 2.55
N LEU A 276 -11.26 -3.01 2.70
CA LEU A 276 -12.03 -2.45 3.82
C LEU A 276 -13.48 -2.94 3.82
N PHE A 277 -14.10 -3.06 2.63
CA PHE A 277 -15.43 -3.63 2.50
C PHE A 277 -15.47 -5.11 2.90
N LEU A 278 -14.48 -5.91 2.47
CA LEU A 278 -14.37 -7.31 2.86
C LEU A 278 -14.14 -7.47 4.37
N LEU A 279 -13.27 -6.65 4.95
CA LEU A 279 -13.04 -6.62 6.39
C LEU A 279 -14.31 -6.22 7.16
N ALA A 280 -15.04 -5.20 6.69
CA ALA A 280 -16.32 -4.82 7.28
C ALA A 280 -17.36 -5.95 7.19
N LEU A 281 -17.41 -6.64 6.05
CA LEU A 281 -18.27 -7.82 5.88
C LEU A 281 -17.91 -8.94 6.86
N ILE A 282 -16.62 -9.25 7.04
CA ILE A 282 -16.13 -10.23 8.01
C ILE A 282 -16.56 -9.82 9.43
N ALA A 283 -16.40 -8.54 9.80
CA ALA A 283 -16.85 -8.03 11.11
C ALA A 283 -18.34 -8.27 11.34
N VAL A 284 -19.17 -7.97 10.35
CA VAL A 284 -20.61 -8.19 10.39
C VAL A 284 -20.93 -9.69 10.54
N LEU A 285 -20.25 -10.55 9.79
CA LEU A 285 -20.44 -12.01 9.86
C LEU A 285 -20.03 -12.57 11.24
N VAL A 286 -18.91 -12.11 11.80
CA VAL A 286 -18.45 -12.51 13.14
C VAL A 286 -19.44 -12.01 14.21
N ALA A 287 -19.90 -10.77 14.10
CA ALA A 287 -20.94 -10.23 14.99
C ALA A 287 -22.23 -11.02 14.88
N ALA A 288 -22.71 -11.34 13.68
CA ALA A 288 -23.90 -12.15 13.45
C ALA A 288 -23.77 -13.57 14.04
N MET A 289 -22.60 -14.19 13.93
CA MET A 289 -22.31 -15.49 14.53
C MET A 289 -22.32 -15.42 16.06
N ALA A 290 -21.65 -14.43 16.64
CA ALA A 290 -21.70 -14.20 18.09
C ALA A 290 -23.13 -14.00 18.56
N CYS A 291 -23.88 -13.24 17.79
CA CYS A 291 -25.28 -13.02 17.92
C CYS A 291 -26.06 -14.34 18.03
N ALA A 292 -25.99 -15.17 17.05
CA ALA A 292 -26.71 -16.42 17.02
C ALA A 292 -26.30 -17.38 18.17
N ASN A 293 -24.99 -17.39 18.56
CA ASN A 293 -24.47 -18.16 19.68
C ASN A 293 -25.13 -17.72 21.03
N VAL A 294 -25.11 -16.40 21.25
CA VAL A 294 -25.72 -15.84 22.49
C VAL A 294 -27.22 -16.13 22.54
N SER A 295 -27.94 -15.96 21.41
CA SER A 295 -29.35 -16.29 21.30
C SER A 295 -29.65 -17.75 21.68
N ASN A 296 -28.85 -18.68 21.20
CA ASN A 296 -29.01 -20.10 21.50
C ASN A 296 -28.84 -20.39 23.01
N VAL A 297 -27.83 -19.76 23.63
CA VAL A 297 -27.58 -19.92 25.07
C VAL A 297 -28.72 -19.31 25.90
N VAL A 298 -29.17 -18.09 25.54
CA VAL A 298 -30.28 -17.40 26.24
C VAL A 298 -31.58 -18.18 26.10
N LEU A 299 -31.88 -18.71 24.91
CA LEU A 299 -33.04 -19.55 24.66
C LEU A 299 -32.99 -20.84 25.50
N ALA A 300 -31.84 -21.50 25.57
CA ALA A 300 -31.68 -22.70 26.41
C ALA A 300 -31.88 -22.40 27.91
N GLN A 301 -31.38 -21.27 28.39
CA GLN A 301 -31.57 -20.82 29.76
C GLN A 301 -33.03 -20.46 30.05
N ALA A 302 -33.71 -19.79 29.09
CA ALA A 302 -35.12 -19.44 29.24
C ALA A 302 -36.02 -20.67 29.40
N ILE A 303 -35.77 -21.73 28.60
CA ILE A 303 -36.47 -23.01 28.70
C ILE A 303 -36.24 -23.65 30.07
N GLY A 304 -35.00 -23.68 30.57
CA GLY A 304 -34.66 -24.24 31.88
C GLY A 304 -35.29 -23.49 33.07
N ARG A 305 -35.63 -22.20 32.89
CA ARG A 305 -36.21 -21.34 33.93
C ARG A 305 -37.75 -21.17 33.84
N GLN A 306 -38.40 -21.82 32.86
CA GLN A 306 -39.85 -21.64 32.64
C GLN A 306 -40.67 -21.97 33.91
N HIS A 307 -40.31 -23.02 34.62
CA HIS A 307 -41.04 -23.42 35.87
C HIS A 307 -40.88 -22.35 36.97
N GLU A 308 -39.69 -21.79 37.18
CA GLU A 308 -39.42 -20.72 38.12
C GLU A 308 -40.20 -19.43 37.78
N LEU A 309 -40.23 -19.08 36.49
CA LEU A 309 -40.95 -17.90 35.99
C LEU A 309 -42.47 -18.08 36.14
N SER A 310 -43.00 -19.27 35.90
CA SER A 310 -44.41 -19.60 36.07
C SER A 310 -44.86 -19.49 37.55
N VAL A 311 -44.05 -20.00 38.48
CA VAL A 311 -44.31 -19.89 39.93
C VAL A 311 -44.28 -18.42 40.37
N ARG A 312 -43.35 -17.63 39.91
CA ARG A 312 -43.28 -16.20 40.25
C ARG A 312 -44.42 -15.39 39.68
N THR A 313 -44.88 -15.72 38.49
CA THR A 313 -46.06 -15.08 37.85
C THR A 313 -47.31 -15.43 38.66
N ALA A 314 -47.43 -16.66 39.11
CA ALA A 314 -48.55 -17.10 40.01
C ALA A 314 -48.53 -16.38 41.38
N LEU A 315 -47.34 -15.96 41.84
CA LEU A 315 -47.13 -15.17 43.05
C LEU A 315 -47.28 -13.65 42.85
N GLY A 316 -47.70 -13.19 41.65
CA GLY A 316 -48.01 -11.77 41.37
C GLY A 316 -46.90 -10.94 40.80
N ALA A 317 -45.79 -11.55 40.33
CA ALA A 317 -44.70 -10.80 39.65
C ALA A 317 -45.21 -10.20 38.33
N GLN A 318 -44.94 -8.90 38.15
CA GLN A 318 -45.31 -8.19 36.93
C GLN A 318 -44.31 -8.45 35.80
N ARG A 319 -44.78 -8.42 34.55
CA ARG A 319 -43.94 -8.58 33.35
C ARG A 319 -42.74 -7.62 33.32
N ARG A 320 -42.93 -6.39 33.77
CA ARG A 320 -41.88 -5.38 33.88
C ARG A 320 -40.72 -5.81 34.79
N ASP A 321 -40.97 -6.65 35.78
CA ASP A 321 -39.93 -7.10 36.71
C ASP A 321 -39.07 -8.17 36.08
N HIS A 322 -39.62 -9.04 35.23
CA HIS A 322 -38.86 -9.99 34.41
C HIS A 322 -38.00 -9.30 33.35
N VAL A 323 -38.55 -8.27 32.67
CA VAL A 323 -37.78 -7.48 31.67
C VAL A 323 -36.64 -6.73 32.35
N LYS A 324 -36.86 -6.10 33.52
CA LYS A 324 -35.79 -5.42 34.27
C LYS A 324 -34.69 -6.37 34.73
N GLN A 325 -35.05 -7.58 35.10
CA GLN A 325 -34.08 -8.59 35.52
C GLN A 325 -33.23 -9.04 34.34
N LEU A 326 -33.86 -9.41 33.20
CA LEU A 326 -33.14 -9.78 31.96
C LEU A 326 -32.24 -8.65 31.46
N ALA A 327 -32.72 -7.41 31.49
CA ALA A 327 -31.94 -6.25 31.13
C ALA A 327 -30.72 -6.05 32.05
N ALA A 328 -30.88 -6.27 33.37
CA ALA A 328 -29.77 -6.18 34.32
C ALA A 328 -28.71 -7.30 34.11
N GLU A 329 -29.16 -8.54 33.86
CA GLU A 329 -28.27 -9.66 33.53
C GLU A 329 -27.52 -9.39 32.23
N SER A 330 -28.22 -8.95 31.17
CA SER A 330 -27.61 -8.57 29.85
C SER A 330 -26.64 -7.41 30.00
N LEU A 331 -26.97 -6.40 30.83
CA LEU A 331 -26.09 -5.24 31.06
C LEU A 331 -24.75 -5.64 31.69
N LEU A 332 -24.79 -6.52 32.72
CA LEU A 332 -23.55 -6.99 33.36
C LEU A 332 -22.67 -7.81 32.42
N ILE A 333 -23.28 -8.70 31.64
CA ILE A 333 -22.56 -9.48 30.62
C ILE A 333 -21.97 -8.55 29.53
N SER A 334 -22.76 -7.58 29.06
CA SER A 334 -22.33 -6.61 28.07
C SER A 334 -21.17 -5.77 28.55
N LEU A 335 -21.20 -5.32 29.81
CA LEU A 335 -20.10 -4.53 30.37
C LEU A 335 -18.83 -5.36 30.49
N ALA A 336 -18.93 -6.58 31.01
CA ALA A 336 -17.77 -7.49 31.10
C ALA A 336 -17.21 -7.86 29.74
N ALA A 337 -18.07 -8.20 28.78
CA ALA A 337 -17.68 -8.52 27.41
C ALA A 337 -17.11 -7.29 26.66
N GLY A 338 -17.68 -6.10 26.90
CA GLY A 338 -17.23 -4.84 26.32
C GLY A 338 -15.80 -4.50 26.77
N VAL A 339 -15.54 -4.56 28.08
CA VAL A 339 -14.17 -4.32 28.61
C VAL A 339 -13.19 -5.36 28.07
N ALA A 340 -13.53 -6.66 28.18
CA ALA A 340 -12.69 -7.74 27.69
C ALA A 340 -12.46 -7.62 26.16
N GLY A 341 -13.50 -7.28 25.39
CA GLY A 341 -13.43 -7.10 23.94
C GLY A 341 -12.54 -5.93 23.52
N LEU A 342 -12.64 -4.78 24.20
CA LEU A 342 -11.75 -3.64 23.95
C LEU A 342 -10.30 -3.97 24.27
N VAL A 343 -10.03 -4.70 25.36
CA VAL A 343 -8.67 -5.17 25.70
C VAL A 343 -8.14 -6.12 24.64
N LEU A 344 -8.95 -7.13 24.23
CA LEU A 344 -8.59 -8.05 23.15
C LEU A 344 -8.39 -7.32 21.82
N GLY A 345 -9.21 -6.31 21.52
CA GLY A 345 -9.09 -5.45 20.35
C GLY A 345 -7.76 -4.68 20.34
N GLY A 346 -7.38 -4.10 21.49
CA GLY A 346 -6.11 -3.40 21.64
C GLY A 346 -4.89 -4.32 21.49
N TRP A 347 -4.91 -5.49 22.11
CA TRP A 347 -3.86 -6.49 21.96
C TRP A 347 -3.80 -7.05 20.54
N GLY A 348 -4.96 -7.34 19.94
CA GLY A 348 -5.04 -7.81 18.56
C GLY A 348 -4.50 -6.79 17.56
N LEU A 349 -4.76 -5.50 17.77
CA LEU A 349 -4.22 -4.42 16.95
C LEU A 349 -2.71 -4.28 17.12
N ALA A 350 -2.19 -4.40 18.36
CA ALA A 350 -0.76 -4.39 18.62
C ALA A 350 -0.06 -5.61 17.98
N LEU A 351 -0.66 -6.79 18.09
CA LEU A 351 -0.18 -8.01 17.44
C LEU A 351 -0.19 -7.89 15.92
N LEU A 352 -1.25 -7.33 15.32
CA LEU A 352 -1.33 -7.08 13.89
C LEU A 352 -0.22 -6.15 13.41
N LYS A 353 0.02 -5.06 14.14
CA LYS A 353 1.12 -4.12 13.84
C LYS A 353 2.49 -4.79 13.95
N TRP A 354 2.69 -5.64 14.95
CA TRP A 354 3.94 -6.37 15.12
C TRP A 354 4.16 -7.40 14.00
N LEU A 355 3.13 -8.16 13.61
CA LEU A 355 3.20 -9.12 12.49
C LEU A 355 3.42 -8.43 11.14
N ALA A 356 2.79 -7.26 10.94
CA ALA A 356 2.94 -6.48 9.71
C ALA A 356 4.33 -5.82 9.58
N GLY A 357 5.10 -5.72 10.67
CA GLY A 357 6.44 -5.15 10.65
C GLY A 357 6.49 -3.74 10.04
N PRO A 358 7.42 -3.46 9.10
CA PRO A 358 7.52 -2.16 8.43
C PRO A 358 6.22 -1.75 7.71
N GLN A 359 5.42 -2.71 7.29
CA GLN A 359 4.15 -2.51 6.58
C GLN A 359 3.00 -2.10 7.50
N ALA A 360 3.17 -2.20 8.81
CA ALA A 360 2.22 -1.64 9.78
C ALA A 360 1.93 -0.15 9.52
N ARG A 361 2.84 0.53 8.84
CA ARG A 361 2.70 1.93 8.40
C ARG A 361 1.51 2.13 7.44
N LEU A 362 1.15 1.11 6.64
CA LEU A 362 0.01 1.16 5.72
C LEU A 362 -1.34 1.18 6.45
N PHE A 363 -1.40 0.62 7.66
CA PHE A 363 -2.61 0.68 8.50
C PHE A 363 -2.77 2.04 9.20
N GLY A 364 -1.94 3.02 8.84
CA GLY A 364 -1.98 4.36 9.40
C GLY A 364 -1.87 4.38 10.92
N GLU A 365 -2.42 5.39 11.54
CA GLU A 365 -2.52 5.50 13.00
C GLU A 365 -3.74 4.73 13.54
N ALA A 366 -4.00 3.50 13.03
CA ALA A 366 -5.03 2.65 13.62
C ALA A 366 -4.76 2.56 15.13
N ALA A 367 -5.60 3.20 15.92
CA ALA A 367 -5.48 3.31 17.36
C ALA A 367 -6.85 3.21 18.00
N LEU A 368 -6.89 2.81 19.27
CA LEU A 368 -8.09 2.91 20.07
C LEU A 368 -8.34 4.38 20.42
N ASN A 369 -9.01 5.09 19.53
CA ASN A 369 -9.49 6.43 19.80
C ASN A 369 -10.90 6.39 20.40
N TRP A 370 -11.42 7.54 20.88
CA TRP A 370 -12.74 7.60 21.52
C TRP A 370 -13.89 7.13 20.59
N ARG A 371 -13.76 7.31 19.26
CA ARG A 371 -14.75 6.87 18.27
C ARG A 371 -14.83 5.35 18.23
N ILE A 372 -13.69 4.67 18.22
CA ILE A 372 -13.59 3.23 18.20
C ILE A 372 -14.08 2.64 19.52
N VAL A 373 -13.73 3.26 20.64
CA VAL A 373 -14.27 2.89 21.96
C VAL A 373 -15.78 3.02 21.97
N ALA A 374 -16.34 4.11 21.40
CA ALA A 374 -17.78 4.30 21.29
C ALA A 374 -18.44 3.22 20.40
N VAL A 375 -17.82 2.84 19.27
CA VAL A 375 -18.29 1.72 18.42
C VAL A 375 -18.26 0.41 19.19
N GLY A 376 -17.18 0.11 19.92
CA GLY A 376 -17.06 -1.09 20.76
C GLY A 376 -18.14 -1.13 21.85
N ILE A 377 -18.37 -0.01 22.53
CA ILE A 377 -19.44 0.13 23.53
C ILE A 377 -20.82 -0.05 22.87
N ALA A 378 -21.08 0.63 21.76
CA ALA A 378 -22.34 0.48 21.03
C ALA A 378 -22.59 -0.98 20.64
N THR A 379 -21.58 -1.66 20.11
CA THR A 379 -21.63 -3.08 19.78
C THR A 379 -21.93 -3.94 21.00
N ALA A 380 -21.28 -3.65 22.13
CA ALA A 380 -21.49 -4.37 23.40
C ALA A 380 -22.91 -4.26 23.91
N PHE A 381 -23.63 -3.16 23.66
CA PHE A 381 -25.00 -2.96 24.05
C PHE A 381 -26.03 -3.40 23.01
N VAL A 382 -25.79 -3.09 21.73
CA VAL A 382 -26.74 -3.39 20.65
C VAL A 382 -26.90 -4.90 20.43
N LEU A 383 -25.77 -5.63 20.44
CA LEU A 383 -25.80 -7.08 20.26
C LEU A 383 -26.68 -7.81 21.30
N PRO A 384 -26.48 -7.66 22.61
CA PRO A 384 -27.32 -8.34 23.61
C PRO A 384 -28.76 -7.85 23.64
N LEU A 385 -29.04 -6.57 23.39
CA LEU A 385 -30.40 -6.04 23.33
C LEU A 385 -31.21 -6.67 22.18
N GLY A 386 -30.60 -6.85 21.02
CA GLY A 386 -31.23 -7.54 19.89
C GLY A 386 -31.68 -8.97 20.26
N PHE A 387 -30.97 -9.65 21.21
CA PHE A 387 -31.29 -11.03 21.62
C PHE A 387 -32.26 -11.12 22.78
N ALA A 388 -32.22 -10.17 23.70
CA ALA A 388 -33.23 -10.11 24.76
C ALA A 388 -34.63 -9.85 24.18
N PHE A 389 -34.70 -9.24 22.99
CA PHE A 389 -36.00 -8.92 22.36
C PHE A 389 -36.69 -10.16 21.76
N ILE A 390 -35.95 -11.15 21.26
CA ILE A 390 -36.51 -12.35 20.61
C ILE A 390 -37.29 -13.22 21.63
N PRO A 391 -36.76 -13.59 22.81
CA PRO A 391 -37.53 -14.29 23.83
C PRO A 391 -38.66 -13.45 24.42
N ALA A 392 -38.48 -12.12 24.55
CA ALA A 392 -39.49 -11.23 25.04
C ALA A 392 -40.73 -11.18 24.13
N LEU A 393 -40.50 -11.13 22.79
CA LEU A 393 -41.59 -11.18 21.81
C LEU A 393 -42.34 -12.53 21.82
N GLN A 394 -41.68 -13.64 22.15
CA GLN A 394 -42.30 -14.96 22.23
C GLN A 394 -43.10 -15.17 23.51
N SER A 395 -42.67 -14.58 24.61
CA SER A 395 -43.41 -14.61 25.88
C SER A 395 -44.69 -13.74 25.85
N TRP A 396 -44.92 -12.96 24.82
CA TRP A 396 -46.08 -12.10 24.63
C TRP A 396 -47.37 -12.83 24.22
N ARG A 397 -47.30 -14.12 23.84
CA ARG A 397 -48.48 -14.94 23.52
C ARG A 397 -48.51 -16.21 24.37
N PRO A 398 -48.93 -16.12 25.68
CA PRO A 398 -49.25 -17.31 26.43
C PRO A 398 -50.54 -17.89 25.84
N ASN A 399 -50.45 -19.06 25.27
CA ASN A 399 -51.65 -19.78 24.85
C ASN A 399 -52.25 -20.45 26.11
N PRO A 400 -53.47 -20.10 26.55
CA PRO A 400 -54.07 -20.68 27.76
C PRO A 400 -54.27 -22.20 27.65
N ALA A 401 -54.21 -22.76 26.43
CA ALA A 401 -54.30 -24.19 26.19
C ALA A 401 -53.05 -24.96 26.65
N ASP A 402 -51.89 -24.31 26.77
CA ASP A 402 -50.62 -24.97 27.18
C ASP A 402 -50.59 -25.31 28.69
N LEU A 403 -51.56 -24.83 29.47
CA LEU A 403 -51.71 -25.14 30.91
C LEU A 403 -52.48 -26.46 31.16
N LYS A 404 -53.15 -27.03 30.14
CA LYS A 404 -53.99 -28.22 30.31
C LYS A 404 -53.34 -29.54 29.94
N ASP A 405 -52.31 -29.51 29.08
CA ASP A 405 -51.61 -30.73 28.66
C ASP A 405 -50.32 -30.87 29.47
N GLY A 406 -50.37 -31.77 30.44
CA GLY A 406 -49.24 -32.07 31.32
C GLY A 406 -47.97 -32.42 30.58
N ALA A 407 -46.87 -31.84 31.05
CA ALA A 407 -45.44 -32.24 30.96
C ALA A 407 -44.85 -32.88 29.68
N ARG A 408 -45.60 -33.25 28.64
CA ARG A 408 -45.09 -33.96 27.45
C ARG A 408 -45.08 -33.13 26.16
N THR A 409 -45.66 -31.92 26.15
CA THR A 409 -45.67 -31.02 24.95
C THR A 409 -45.15 -29.61 25.26
N ILE A 410 -44.36 -29.44 26.33
CA ILE A 410 -43.80 -28.15 26.74
C ILE A 410 -42.58 -27.85 25.86
N GLY A 411 -42.83 -27.12 24.83
CA GLY A 411 -41.80 -26.64 23.91
C GLY A 411 -42.41 -26.42 22.54
N GLY A 412 -43.34 -25.43 22.45
CA GLY A 412 -44.08 -25.14 21.23
C GLY A 412 -43.18 -25.18 19.98
N GLY A 413 -43.63 -25.84 18.94
CA GLY A 413 -42.92 -26.09 17.70
C GLY A 413 -42.27 -24.86 17.02
N SER A 414 -42.61 -23.64 17.52
CA SER A 414 -42.01 -22.37 17.11
C SER A 414 -40.61 -22.14 17.71
N ALA A 415 -40.41 -22.39 19.01
CA ALA A 415 -39.10 -22.21 19.66
C ALA A 415 -38.07 -23.21 19.15
N HIS A 416 -38.53 -24.46 18.89
CA HIS A 416 -37.66 -25.48 18.27
C HIS A 416 -37.29 -25.18 16.82
N ARG A 417 -38.21 -24.62 16.05
CA ARG A 417 -37.93 -24.14 14.66
C ARG A 417 -36.95 -23.00 14.65
N ILE A 418 -37.13 -21.98 15.49
CA ILE A 418 -36.21 -20.84 15.58
C ILE A 418 -34.79 -21.32 15.97
N ARG A 419 -34.65 -22.19 16.94
CA ARG A 419 -33.38 -22.78 17.34
C ARG A 419 -32.72 -23.54 16.18
N ARG A 420 -33.46 -24.36 15.42
CA ARG A 420 -32.95 -25.06 14.24
C ARG A 420 -32.50 -24.09 13.16
N THR A 421 -33.28 -23.05 12.88
CA THR A 421 -32.91 -22.00 11.94
C THR A 421 -31.65 -21.25 12.36
N LEU A 422 -31.55 -20.86 13.64
CA LEU A 422 -30.35 -20.21 14.17
C LEU A 422 -29.11 -21.10 14.05
N VAL A 423 -29.23 -22.39 14.37
CA VAL A 423 -28.12 -23.35 14.18
C VAL A 423 -27.75 -23.51 12.71
N ALA A 424 -28.74 -23.62 11.82
CA ALA A 424 -28.49 -23.70 10.38
C ALA A 424 -27.79 -22.45 9.85
N VAL A 425 -28.22 -21.26 10.26
CA VAL A 425 -27.56 -19.99 9.91
C VAL A 425 -26.13 -19.94 10.46
N GLN A 426 -25.90 -20.37 11.71
CA GLN A 426 -24.56 -20.43 12.31
C GLN A 426 -23.62 -21.35 11.52
N VAL A 427 -24.10 -22.56 11.16
CA VAL A 427 -23.32 -23.49 10.35
C VAL A 427 -23.02 -22.89 8.99
N GLY A 428 -24.01 -22.24 8.36
CA GLY A 428 -23.82 -21.55 7.08
C GLY A 428 -22.77 -20.43 7.17
N LEU A 429 -22.87 -19.57 8.20
CA LEU A 429 -21.89 -18.50 8.44
C LEU A 429 -20.49 -19.07 8.74
N ALA A 430 -20.41 -20.14 9.54
CA ALA A 430 -19.13 -20.80 9.84
C ALA A 430 -18.48 -21.35 8.56
N VAL A 431 -19.26 -21.98 7.69
CA VAL A 431 -18.76 -22.48 6.40
C VAL A 431 -18.26 -21.34 5.52
N VAL A 432 -19.00 -20.25 5.42
CA VAL A 432 -18.58 -19.06 4.64
C VAL A 432 -17.25 -18.51 5.18
N LEU A 433 -17.10 -18.35 6.48
CA LEU A 433 -15.87 -17.88 7.11
C LEU A 433 -14.70 -18.86 6.89
N LEU A 434 -14.92 -20.17 7.01
CA LEU A 434 -13.92 -21.19 6.75
C LEU A 434 -13.46 -21.18 5.28
N VAL A 435 -14.38 -21.01 4.33
CA VAL A 435 -14.05 -20.88 2.91
C VAL A 435 -13.19 -19.63 2.69
N GLN A 436 -13.55 -18.48 3.28
CA GLN A 436 -12.76 -17.26 3.15
C GLN A 436 -11.36 -17.41 3.75
N ILE A 437 -11.24 -17.98 4.95
CA ILE A 437 -9.94 -18.25 5.59
C ILE A 437 -9.11 -19.21 4.72
N SER A 438 -9.73 -20.25 4.17
CA SER A 438 -9.05 -21.23 3.32
C SER A 438 -8.57 -20.61 2.01
N LEU A 439 -9.38 -19.75 1.38
CA LEU A 439 -8.99 -19.02 0.17
C LEU A 439 -7.82 -18.08 0.48
N PHE A 440 -7.90 -17.34 1.57
CA PHE A 440 -6.82 -16.44 1.99
C PHE A 440 -5.53 -17.22 2.30
N ALA A 441 -5.62 -18.31 3.04
CA ALA A 441 -4.49 -19.18 3.36
C ALA A 441 -3.89 -19.80 2.08
N ARG A 442 -4.73 -20.24 1.12
CA ARG A 442 -4.27 -20.76 -0.17
C ARG A 442 -3.60 -19.69 -1.00
N THR A 443 -4.13 -18.48 -1.04
CA THR A 443 -3.52 -17.34 -1.72
C THR A 443 -2.15 -17.04 -1.11
N ALA A 444 -2.07 -16.95 0.22
CA ALA A 444 -0.83 -16.77 0.95
C ALA A 444 0.20 -17.87 0.67
N TRP A 445 -0.24 -19.11 0.62
CA TRP A 445 0.60 -20.25 0.28
C TRP A 445 1.11 -20.20 -1.16
N ASN A 446 0.23 -19.90 -2.12
CA ASN A 446 0.60 -19.77 -3.52
C ASN A 446 1.65 -18.68 -3.74
N PHE A 447 1.53 -17.54 -3.04
CA PHE A 447 2.55 -16.49 -3.12
C PHE A 447 3.90 -16.95 -2.56
N ARG A 448 3.92 -17.68 -1.45
CA ARG A 448 5.17 -18.21 -0.85
C ARG A 448 5.86 -19.28 -1.70
N THR A 449 5.08 -20.06 -2.45
CA THR A 449 5.59 -21.16 -3.27
C THR A 449 5.77 -20.78 -4.74
N MET A 450 5.46 -19.52 -5.11
CA MET A 450 5.58 -19.05 -6.47
C MET A 450 7.06 -18.93 -6.86
N GLU A 451 7.45 -19.65 -7.92
CA GLU A 451 8.79 -19.55 -8.49
C GLU A 451 9.03 -18.16 -9.04
N SER A 452 9.98 -17.44 -8.47
CA SER A 452 10.36 -16.08 -8.87
C SER A 452 11.09 -16.02 -10.21
N GLY A 453 11.58 -17.17 -10.69
CA GLY A 453 12.42 -17.26 -11.89
C GLY A 453 13.89 -16.97 -11.62
N PHE A 454 14.27 -16.75 -10.35
CA PHE A 454 15.64 -16.57 -9.89
C PHE A 454 15.81 -17.14 -8.47
N ASN A 455 17.06 -17.31 -8.01
CA ASN A 455 17.33 -17.80 -6.67
C ASN A 455 17.69 -16.65 -5.71
N PRO A 456 16.83 -16.29 -4.74
CA PRO A 456 17.07 -15.20 -3.80
C PRO A 456 18.04 -15.55 -2.65
N GLN A 457 18.29 -16.84 -2.40
CA GLN A 457 19.08 -17.31 -1.25
C GLN A 457 20.53 -16.86 -1.34
N GLY A 458 21.06 -16.34 -0.23
CA GLY A 458 22.44 -15.89 -0.15
C GLY A 458 22.76 -14.64 -1.00
N VAL A 459 21.75 -13.86 -1.39
CA VAL A 459 21.94 -12.63 -2.16
C VAL A 459 21.67 -11.41 -1.29
N LEU A 460 22.70 -10.58 -1.10
CA LEU A 460 22.58 -9.21 -0.60
C LEU A 460 22.18 -8.29 -1.75
N THR A 461 21.26 -7.38 -1.51
CA THR A 461 20.96 -6.28 -2.43
C THR A 461 21.18 -4.94 -1.76
N PHE A 462 21.58 -3.96 -2.51
CA PHE A 462 21.64 -2.57 -2.09
C PHE A 462 21.56 -1.64 -3.30
N ARG A 463 21.38 -0.36 -3.05
CA ARG A 463 21.23 0.62 -4.11
C ARG A 463 22.30 1.70 -4.01
N MET A 464 22.65 2.25 -5.16
CA MET A 464 23.45 3.47 -5.28
C MET A 464 22.84 4.35 -6.38
N ASN A 465 22.96 5.67 -6.24
CA ASN A 465 22.49 6.60 -7.24
C ASN A 465 23.50 7.73 -7.42
N LEU A 466 24.20 7.71 -8.50
CA LEU A 466 25.27 8.64 -8.82
C LEU A 466 24.71 9.98 -9.30
N PRO A 467 25.11 11.13 -8.72
CA PRO A 467 24.58 12.44 -9.09
C PRO A 467 24.99 12.87 -10.51
N ALA A 468 24.03 13.44 -11.23
CA ALA A 468 24.23 13.86 -12.62
C ALA A 468 25.30 14.94 -12.77
N ALA A 469 25.51 15.77 -11.75
CA ALA A 469 26.51 16.84 -11.76
C ALA A 469 27.94 16.30 -11.76
N LYS A 470 28.19 15.14 -11.12
CA LYS A 470 29.52 14.53 -10.93
C LYS A 470 29.80 13.42 -11.95
N TYR A 471 28.75 12.70 -12.41
CA TYR A 471 28.89 11.49 -13.20
C TYR A 471 28.28 11.61 -14.60
N THR A 472 29.16 11.66 -15.61
CA THR A 472 28.78 11.46 -17.01
C THR A 472 28.41 10.00 -17.26
N ARG A 473 27.86 9.68 -18.45
CA ARG A 473 27.53 8.29 -18.80
C ARG A 473 28.74 7.36 -18.71
N GLU A 474 29.90 7.82 -19.20
CA GLU A 474 31.14 7.06 -19.21
C GLU A 474 31.66 6.82 -17.79
N ARG A 475 31.70 7.87 -16.96
CA ARG A 475 32.10 7.77 -15.54
C ARG A 475 31.18 6.87 -14.75
N THR A 476 29.87 6.91 -15.00
CA THR A 476 28.88 6.02 -14.38
C THR A 476 29.21 4.56 -14.66
N SER A 477 29.43 4.20 -15.93
CA SER A 477 29.74 2.82 -16.32
C SER A 477 31.08 2.36 -15.77
N GLN A 478 32.06 3.26 -15.67
CA GLN A 478 33.38 2.97 -15.10
C GLN A 478 33.26 2.72 -13.58
N PHE A 479 32.56 3.58 -12.87
CA PHE A 479 32.35 3.46 -11.43
C PHE A 479 31.74 2.11 -11.05
N TYR A 480 30.61 1.73 -11.67
CA TYR A 480 29.96 0.46 -11.37
C TYR A 480 30.84 -0.75 -11.73
N ARG A 481 31.58 -0.70 -12.81
CA ARG A 481 32.51 -1.77 -13.19
C ARG A 481 33.62 -1.93 -12.15
N GLU A 482 34.25 -0.85 -11.73
CA GLU A 482 35.30 -0.86 -10.72
C GLU A 482 34.77 -1.32 -9.37
N LEU A 483 33.58 -0.84 -8.96
CA LEU A 483 32.91 -1.28 -7.75
C LEU A 483 32.66 -2.79 -7.74
N LEU A 484 32.10 -3.35 -8.83
CA LEU A 484 31.85 -4.79 -8.93
C LEU A 484 33.15 -5.59 -8.88
N THR A 485 34.22 -5.14 -9.55
CA THR A 485 35.53 -5.80 -9.49
C THR A 485 36.09 -5.85 -8.07
N ARG A 486 35.95 -4.78 -7.30
CA ARG A 486 36.38 -4.74 -5.89
C ARG A 486 35.50 -5.61 -4.99
N ILE A 487 34.20 -5.64 -5.22
CA ILE A 487 33.26 -6.49 -4.47
C ILE A 487 33.56 -7.98 -4.77
N ASP A 488 33.78 -8.35 -6.03
CA ASP A 488 34.09 -9.74 -6.41
C ASP A 488 35.42 -10.22 -5.82
N ALA A 489 36.32 -9.31 -5.44
CA ALA A 489 37.59 -9.64 -4.77
C ALA A 489 37.44 -9.82 -3.25
N LEU A 490 36.27 -9.54 -2.65
CA LEU A 490 36.07 -9.70 -1.23
C LEU A 490 35.95 -11.19 -0.86
N PRO A 491 36.49 -11.62 0.29
CA PRO A 491 36.35 -13.00 0.77
C PRO A 491 34.88 -13.38 0.96
N GLY A 492 34.48 -14.58 0.51
CA GLY A 492 33.13 -15.10 0.63
C GLY A 492 32.13 -14.56 -0.42
N VAL A 493 32.56 -13.70 -1.33
CA VAL A 493 31.73 -13.28 -2.46
C VAL A 493 31.91 -14.26 -3.62
N VAL A 494 30.80 -14.80 -4.12
CA VAL A 494 30.78 -15.70 -5.29
C VAL A 494 30.72 -14.90 -6.59
N SER A 495 29.81 -13.94 -6.64
CA SER A 495 29.61 -13.08 -7.80
C SER A 495 28.82 -11.83 -7.43
N SER A 496 29.01 -10.76 -8.21
CA SER A 496 28.23 -9.55 -8.09
C SER A 496 27.69 -9.09 -9.44
N GLY A 497 26.62 -8.28 -9.41
CA GLY A 497 26.04 -7.73 -10.62
C GLY A 497 25.18 -6.50 -10.34
N THR A 498 24.86 -5.76 -11.39
CA THR A 498 23.96 -4.62 -11.31
C THR A 498 22.78 -4.74 -12.23
N ILE A 499 21.65 -4.13 -11.81
CA ILE A 499 20.44 -3.97 -12.61
C ILE A 499 19.83 -2.60 -12.32
N ASN A 500 19.19 -1.99 -13.33
CA ASN A 500 18.53 -0.69 -13.13
C ASN A 500 17.32 -0.77 -12.21
N ARG A 501 16.65 -1.91 -12.16
CA ARG A 501 15.45 -2.16 -11.32
C ARG A 501 15.48 -3.58 -10.80
N LEU A 502 15.42 -3.75 -9.50
CA LEU A 502 15.32 -5.09 -8.89
C LEU A 502 14.02 -5.76 -9.32
N PRO A 503 14.08 -7.02 -9.74
CA PRO A 503 12.85 -7.77 -9.99
C PRO A 503 12.02 -7.82 -8.71
N VAL A 504 10.71 -7.76 -8.86
CA VAL A 504 9.72 -7.80 -7.78
C VAL A 504 9.64 -6.49 -6.97
N ALA A 505 10.75 -5.92 -6.53
CA ALA A 505 10.76 -4.74 -5.64
C ALA A 505 10.56 -3.40 -6.37
N ASP A 506 10.92 -3.33 -7.64
CA ASP A 506 10.85 -2.10 -8.42
C ASP A 506 9.81 -2.20 -9.53
N ARG A 507 9.21 -1.05 -9.86
CA ARG A 507 8.46 -0.93 -11.10
C ARG A 507 9.41 -0.96 -12.29
N GLU A 508 9.06 -1.75 -13.26
CA GLU A 508 9.86 -1.91 -14.47
C GLU A 508 9.89 -0.63 -15.31
N VAL A 509 11.00 -0.42 -16.00
CA VAL A 509 11.09 0.61 -17.03
C VAL A 509 10.40 0.06 -18.27
N SER A 510 9.25 0.62 -18.60
CA SER A 510 8.53 0.25 -19.82
C SER A 510 9.18 0.91 -21.02
N ALA A 511 9.46 0.13 -22.06
CA ALA A 511 9.89 0.58 -23.38
C ALA A 511 9.02 -0.09 -24.43
N ARG A 512 9.15 0.29 -25.69
CA ARG A 512 8.48 -0.36 -26.80
C ARG A 512 9.47 -1.14 -27.64
N ILE A 513 8.98 -2.17 -28.30
CA ILE A 513 9.81 -3.01 -29.16
C ILE A 513 9.26 -3.03 -30.58
N ARG A 514 10.14 -2.81 -31.55
CA ARG A 514 9.90 -2.99 -32.98
C ARG A 514 10.70 -4.20 -33.45
N ILE A 515 10.00 -5.21 -33.97
CA ILE A 515 10.61 -6.43 -34.48
C ILE A 515 10.96 -6.21 -35.95
N ALA A 516 12.17 -6.55 -36.34
CA ALA A 516 12.57 -6.51 -37.75
C ALA A 516 11.70 -7.46 -38.61
N ASN A 517 11.41 -7.06 -39.83
CA ASN A 517 10.58 -7.85 -40.78
C ASN A 517 9.12 -8.06 -40.38
N THR A 518 8.58 -7.20 -39.53
CA THR A 518 7.12 -7.09 -39.30
C THR A 518 6.55 -5.91 -40.09
N ALA A 519 5.23 -5.92 -40.31
CA ALA A 519 4.59 -4.79 -40.98
C ALA A 519 4.89 -3.48 -40.22
N PRO A 520 5.13 -2.38 -40.94
CA PRO A 520 5.42 -1.10 -40.31
C PRO A 520 4.20 -0.65 -39.47
N VAL A 521 4.45 -0.43 -38.19
CA VAL A 521 3.46 0.02 -37.21
C VAL A 521 3.95 1.37 -36.69
N GLN A 522 3.03 2.31 -36.48
CA GLN A 522 3.36 3.59 -35.85
C GLN A 522 3.93 3.36 -34.44
N ASP A 523 4.83 4.22 -33.99
CA ASP A 523 5.54 4.04 -32.72
C ASP A 523 4.62 3.98 -31.51
N ASP A 524 3.48 4.65 -31.57
CA ASP A 524 2.46 4.63 -30.52
C ASP A 524 1.66 3.33 -30.44
N ALA A 525 1.68 2.51 -31.48
CA ALA A 525 1.04 1.20 -31.52
C ALA A 525 2.01 0.02 -31.30
N LEU A 526 3.31 0.29 -31.10
CA LEU A 526 4.30 -0.74 -30.81
C LEU A 526 4.02 -1.42 -29.45
N PRO A 527 4.24 -2.73 -29.33
CA PRO A 527 4.02 -3.47 -28.09
C PRO A 527 5.03 -3.06 -27.00
N PHE A 528 4.58 -3.16 -25.76
CA PHE A 528 5.39 -2.85 -24.57
C PHE A 528 6.20 -4.03 -24.09
N ILE A 529 7.37 -3.69 -23.54
CA ILE A 529 8.30 -4.59 -22.87
C ILE A 529 8.76 -3.97 -21.56
N ALA A 530 9.18 -4.81 -20.64
CA ALA A 530 10.01 -4.43 -19.52
C ALA A 530 11.48 -4.39 -19.97
N LEU A 531 12.11 -3.22 -19.84
CA LEU A 531 13.51 -3.01 -20.21
C LEU A 531 14.41 -3.07 -18.99
N ALA A 532 15.30 -4.04 -18.94
CA ALA A 532 16.31 -4.18 -17.90
C ALA A 532 17.72 -3.93 -18.49
N THR A 533 18.49 -3.06 -17.83
CA THR A 533 19.91 -2.91 -18.13
C THR A 533 20.73 -3.58 -17.03
N ILE A 534 21.65 -4.46 -17.44
CA ILE A 534 22.39 -5.33 -16.51
C ILE A 534 23.90 -5.30 -16.75
N SER A 535 24.68 -5.68 -15.74
CA SER A 535 26.12 -5.94 -15.84
C SER A 535 26.40 -7.39 -16.31
N PRO A 536 27.64 -7.73 -16.67
CA PRO A 536 27.99 -9.04 -17.24
C PRO A 536 27.51 -10.23 -16.42
N ARG A 537 27.77 -10.24 -15.12
CA ARG A 537 27.52 -11.39 -14.24
C ARG A 537 26.16 -11.36 -13.53
N TYR A 538 25.27 -10.43 -13.83
CA TYR A 538 23.99 -10.29 -13.16
C TYR A 538 23.13 -11.57 -13.24
N LEU A 539 23.00 -12.17 -14.43
CA LEU A 539 22.21 -13.39 -14.61
C LEU A 539 22.77 -14.58 -13.82
N GLU A 540 24.10 -14.70 -13.78
CA GLU A 540 24.81 -15.69 -12.97
C GLU A 540 24.59 -15.45 -11.48
N THR A 541 24.73 -14.19 -11.02
CA THR A 541 24.54 -13.80 -9.62
C THR A 541 23.12 -14.11 -9.14
N MET A 542 22.11 -13.85 -9.96
CA MET A 542 20.72 -14.13 -9.65
C MET A 542 20.30 -15.58 -9.97
N ARG A 543 21.20 -16.35 -10.61
CA ARG A 543 20.91 -17.73 -11.09
C ARG A 543 19.67 -17.77 -11.98
N ILE A 544 19.56 -16.81 -12.91
CA ILE A 544 18.52 -16.81 -13.94
C ILE A 544 18.95 -17.74 -15.08
N PRO A 545 18.19 -18.82 -15.36
CA PRO A 545 18.60 -19.80 -16.36
C PRO A 545 18.60 -19.24 -17.77
N LEU A 546 19.64 -19.57 -18.54
CA LEU A 546 19.64 -19.40 -19.98
C LEU A 546 18.90 -20.59 -20.61
N VAL A 547 17.83 -20.33 -21.36
CA VAL A 547 16.97 -21.34 -21.97
C VAL A 547 17.52 -21.75 -23.34
N ARG A 548 17.98 -20.75 -24.11
CA ARG A 548 18.50 -20.96 -25.49
C ARG A 548 19.46 -19.87 -25.93
N GLY A 549 20.34 -20.19 -26.82
CA GLY A 549 21.36 -19.25 -27.34
C GLY A 549 22.55 -19.09 -26.39
N ARG A 550 23.10 -17.88 -26.28
CA ARG A 550 24.17 -17.53 -25.36
C ARG A 550 23.78 -16.39 -24.42
N GLY A 551 24.38 -16.37 -23.26
CA GLY A 551 24.38 -15.21 -22.37
C GLY A 551 25.21 -14.05 -22.93
N PHE A 552 25.27 -12.96 -22.19
CA PHE A 552 26.21 -11.90 -22.50
C PHE A 552 27.65 -12.33 -22.21
N SER A 553 28.57 -11.87 -23.07
CA SER A 553 30.01 -12.02 -22.89
C SER A 553 30.63 -10.65 -22.54
N ASP A 554 31.84 -10.64 -21.98
CA ASP A 554 32.53 -9.40 -21.63
C ASP A 554 32.69 -8.46 -22.84
N THR A 555 32.82 -9.03 -24.05
CA THR A 555 32.91 -8.26 -25.30
C THR A 555 31.61 -7.49 -25.59
N ASP A 556 30.45 -7.94 -25.11
CA ASP A 556 29.18 -7.23 -25.26
C ASP A 556 29.13 -5.95 -24.42
N PHE A 557 30.02 -5.79 -23.44
CA PHE A 557 30.08 -4.64 -22.53
C PHE A 557 31.18 -3.62 -22.89
N VAL A 558 32.02 -3.91 -23.87
CA VAL A 558 33.02 -2.95 -24.37
C VAL A 558 32.40 -2.01 -25.41
N ARG A 559 32.99 -0.81 -25.60
CA ARG A 559 32.42 0.24 -26.44
C ARG A 559 32.32 -0.18 -27.94
N SER A 560 33.20 -1.05 -28.42
CA SER A 560 33.21 -1.61 -29.77
C SER A 560 32.33 -2.86 -29.94
N GLY A 561 31.68 -3.35 -28.85
CA GLY A 561 30.85 -4.54 -28.92
C GLY A 561 29.59 -4.34 -29.76
N ALA A 562 29.15 -5.41 -30.40
CA ALA A 562 27.89 -5.37 -31.16
C ALA A 562 26.69 -5.05 -30.25
N PRO A 563 25.68 -4.30 -30.71
CA PRO A 563 24.48 -4.07 -29.94
C PRO A 563 23.64 -5.36 -29.86
N VAL A 564 23.56 -5.94 -28.68
CA VAL A 564 22.89 -7.23 -28.43
C VAL A 564 21.84 -7.12 -27.34
N ALA A 565 20.88 -8.05 -27.34
CA ALA A 565 19.85 -8.19 -26.33
C ALA A 565 19.60 -9.65 -25.97
N LEU A 566 19.14 -9.89 -24.73
CA LEU A 566 18.52 -11.13 -24.32
C LEU A 566 17.02 -10.89 -24.12
N VAL A 567 16.21 -11.88 -24.44
CA VAL A 567 14.75 -11.80 -24.30
C VAL A 567 14.26 -12.88 -23.34
N SER A 568 13.19 -12.59 -22.58
CA SER A 568 12.55 -13.61 -21.76
C SER A 568 11.75 -14.58 -22.62
N GLU A 569 11.45 -15.78 -22.09
CA GLU A 569 10.58 -16.75 -22.77
C GLU A 569 9.23 -16.14 -23.16
N GLU A 570 8.66 -15.30 -22.30
CA GLU A 570 7.40 -14.61 -22.58
C GLU A 570 7.53 -13.63 -23.77
N ALA A 571 8.62 -12.89 -23.81
CA ALA A 571 8.91 -12.00 -24.95
C ALA A 571 9.11 -12.82 -26.24
N ALA A 572 9.84 -13.92 -26.17
CA ALA A 572 10.04 -14.83 -27.31
C ALA A 572 8.71 -15.39 -27.82
N ARG A 573 7.86 -15.90 -26.93
CA ARG A 573 6.56 -16.46 -27.26
C ARG A 573 5.61 -15.42 -27.89
N ARG A 574 5.60 -14.20 -27.35
CA ARG A 574 4.65 -13.15 -27.73
C ARG A 574 5.04 -12.47 -29.03
N PHE A 575 6.33 -12.21 -29.24
CA PHE A 575 6.80 -11.40 -30.38
C PHE A 575 7.38 -12.20 -31.53
N TRP A 576 7.74 -13.47 -31.31
CA TRP A 576 8.22 -14.39 -32.35
C TRP A 576 7.41 -15.70 -32.35
N PRO A 577 6.07 -15.66 -32.50
CA PRO A 577 5.24 -16.87 -32.43
C PRO A 577 5.67 -17.88 -33.49
N GLY A 578 6.07 -19.08 -33.03
CA GLY A 578 6.53 -20.18 -33.92
C GLY A 578 7.87 -19.95 -34.61
N ARG A 579 8.64 -18.92 -34.25
CA ARG A 579 9.96 -18.62 -34.80
C ARG A 579 10.99 -18.54 -33.69
N ASP A 580 12.26 -18.82 -34.04
CA ASP A 580 13.38 -18.62 -33.14
C ASP A 580 13.78 -17.13 -33.11
N PRO A 581 13.74 -16.43 -31.98
CA PRO A 581 14.21 -15.06 -31.90
C PRO A 581 15.74 -14.93 -31.97
N VAL A 582 16.50 -15.99 -31.64
CA VAL A 582 17.98 -15.93 -31.63
C VAL A 582 18.53 -15.65 -33.02
N GLY A 583 19.39 -14.65 -33.13
CA GLY A 583 19.93 -14.17 -34.40
C GLY A 583 19.09 -13.11 -35.11
N THR A 584 17.82 -12.90 -34.68
CA THR A 584 16.96 -11.85 -35.25
C THR A 584 17.31 -10.47 -34.67
N GLN A 585 16.81 -9.41 -35.33
CA GLN A 585 16.98 -8.04 -34.86
C GLN A 585 15.67 -7.48 -34.28
N ALA A 586 15.80 -6.72 -33.19
CA ALA A 586 14.74 -5.94 -32.60
C ALA A 586 15.27 -4.55 -32.23
N THR A 587 14.44 -3.52 -32.37
CA THR A 587 14.77 -2.15 -31.97
C THR A 587 13.95 -1.77 -30.75
N ILE A 588 14.62 -1.27 -29.72
CA ILE A 588 13.96 -0.74 -28.52
C ILE A 588 13.73 0.75 -28.74
N VAL A 589 12.48 1.17 -28.59
CA VAL A 589 12.04 2.56 -28.71
C VAL A 589 11.78 3.11 -27.31
N THR A 590 12.64 4.04 -26.89
CA THR A 590 12.59 4.74 -25.59
C THR A 590 13.27 6.10 -25.72
N SER A 591 12.89 7.07 -24.90
CA SER A 591 13.55 8.39 -24.84
C SER A 591 14.98 8.34 -24.30
N ASP A 592 15.34 7.29 -23.59
CA ASP A 592 16.59 7.21 -22.84
C ASP A 592 17.74 6.57 -23.62
N MET A 593 17.47 5.98 -24.78
CA MET A 593 18.43 5.28 -25.61
C MET A 593 18.18 5.60 -27.10
N PRO A 594 19.24 5.79 -27.93
CA PRO A 594 19.07 5.90 -29.37
C PRO A 594 18.40 4.64 -29.95
N GLU A 595 17.55 4.81 -30.95
CA GLU A 595 16.96 3.69 -31.69
C GLU A 595 18.07 2.93 -32.44
N THR A 596 18.53 1.87 -31.82
CA THR A 596 19.60 1.02 -32.39
C THR A 596 19.06 -0.39 -32.55
N PRO A 597 19.17 -1.01 -33.73
CA PRO A 597 18.84 -2.43 -33.88
C PRO A 597 19.74 -3.29 -32.99
N LEU A 598 19.13 -4.12 -32.15
CA LEU A 598 19.81 -5.05 -31.27
C LEU A 598 19.64 -6.47 -31.78
N GLN A 599 20.75 -7.22 -31.88
CA GLN A 599 20.66 -8.64 -32.18
C GLN A 599 20.26 -9.44 -30.95
N VAL A 600 19.22 -10.25 -31.04
CA VAL A 600 18.84 -11.19 -29.98
C VAL A 600 19.84 -12.33 -29.96
N VAL A 601 20.58 -12.50 -28.86
CA VAL A 601 21.64 -13.51 -28.73
C VAL A 601 21.23 -14.71 -27.89
N GLY A 602 20.15 -14.59 -27.12
CA GLY A 602 19.65 -15.72 -26.32
C GLY A 602 18.31 -15.44 -25.67
N ILE A 603 17.75 -16.50 -25.13
CA ILE A 603 16.49 -16.52 -24.39
C ILE A 603 16.79 -16.92 -22.95
N VAL A 604 16.30 -16.14 -22.00
CA VAL A 604 16.40 -16.42 -20.56
C VAL A 604 15.05 -16.78 -19.97
N ALA A 605 15.06 -17.51 -18.87
CA ALA A 605 13.84 -17.84 -18.15
C ALA A 605 13.06 -16.59 -17.75
N ASN A 606 11.75 -16.73 -17.62
CA ASN A 606 10.90 -15.64 -17.18
C ASN A 606 11.21 -15.31 -15.72
N VAL A 607 11.53 -14.06 -15.45
CA VAL A 607 11.55 -13.51 -14.10
C VAL A 607 10.16 -12.94 -13.84
N ARG A 608 9.45 -13.57 -12.92
CA ARG A 608 8.07 -13.20 -12.62
C ARG A 608 8.03 -11.96 -11.75
N ARG A 609 7.08 -11.10 -12.05
CA ARG A 609 6.65 -10.03 -11.20
C ARG A 609 5.44 -10.52 -10.38
N LEU A 610 5.43 -10.21 -9.09
CA LEU A 610 4.33 -10.53 -8.19
C LEU A 610 3.22 -9.45 -8.26
N ASP A 611 2.80 -9.06 -9.46
CA ASP A 611 1.65 -8.16 -9.64
C ASP A 611 0.34 -8.93 -9.44
N ALA A 612 -0.69 -8.21 -8.95
CA ALA A 612 -2.04 -8.74 -8.71
C ALA A 612 -2.65 -9.44 -9.95
N ASP A 613 -2.21 -9.06 -11.16
CA ASP A 613 -2.67 -9.64 -12.42
C ASP A 613 -2.01 -10.97 -12.80
N GLN A 614 -1.01 -11.45 -12.05
CA GLN A 614 -0.25 -12.68 -12.31
C GLN A 614 0.29 -12.80 -13.76
N ARG A 615 0.30 -11.72 -14.53
CA ARG A 615 0.79 -11.71 -15.90
C ARG A 615 2.29 -11.43 -15.90
N THR A 616 3.05 -12.34 -16.49
CA THR A 616 4.48 -12.13 -16.76
C THR A 616 4.61 -11.10 -17.89
N MET A 617 5.24 -9.96 -17.63
CA MET A 617 5.56 -9.00 -18.69
C MET A 617 6.69 -9.53 -19.58
N PRO A 618 6.59 -9.35 -20.91
CA PRO A 618 7.70 -9.62 -21.81
C PRO A 618 8.90 -8.77 -21.42
N GLN A 619 10.06 -9.37 -21.17
CA GLN A 619 11.25 -8.68 -20.68
C GLN A 619 12.40 -8.76 -21.68
N VAL A 620 13.13 -7.64 -21.82
CA VAL A 620 14.32 -7.54 -22.65
C VAL A 620 15.46 -7.01 -21.78
N TYR A 621 16.58 -7.71 -21.82
CA TYR A 621 17.80 -7.34 -21.13
C TYR A 621 18.79 -6.75 -22.13
N VAL A 622 19.42 -5.65 -21.76
CA VAL A 622 20.49 -5.01 -22.56
C VAL A 622 21.73 -4.77 -21.71
N PRO A 623 22.94 -4.81 -22.31
CA PRO A 623 24.15 -4.46 -21.59
C PRO A 623 24.14 -3.03 -21.07
N SER A 624 24.67 -2.80 -19.85
CA SER A 624 24.69 -1.49 -19.18
C SER A 624 25.42 -0.37 -19.95
N ARG A 625 26.22 -0.73 -20.94
CA ARG A 625 26.85 0.25 -21.84
C ARG A 625 25.86 0.92 -22.81
N LEU A 626 24.79 0.22 -23.20
CA LEU A 626 23.78 0.75 -24.13
C LEU A 626 22.84 1.75 -23.45
N LEU A 627 22.51 1.48 -22.21
CA LEU A 627 21.67 2.34 -21.37
C LEU A 627 22.39 2.58 -20.04
N SER A 628 23.15 3.65 -19.96
CA SER A 628 23.83 4.02 -18.72
C SER A 628 22.86 4.69 -17.76
N VAL A 629 22.48 3.98 -16.72
CA VAL A 629 21.59 4.44 -15.67
C VAL A 629 22.39 4.76 -14.42
N ARG A 630 22.21 5.97 -13.87
CA ARG A 630 22.93 6.40 -12.65
C ARG A 630 22.43 5.72 -11.38
N ALA A 631 21.14 5.41 -11.31
CA ALA A 631 20.54 4.69 -10.20
C ALA A 631 20.51 3.20 -10.50
N MET A 632 21.35 2.42 -9.83
CA MET A 632 21.45 0.97 -10.02
C MET A 632 21.23 0.26 -8.69
N ALA A 633 20.59 -0.90 -8.76
CA ALA A 633 20.62 -1.88 -7.70
C ALA A 633 21.81 -2.82 -7.92
N ILE A 634 22.52 -3.11 -6.87
CA ILE A 634 23.64 -4.03 -6.85
C ILE A 634 23.19 -5.30 -6.15
N VAL A 635 23.49 -6.45 -6.72
CA VAL A 635 23.24 -7.77 -6.14
C VAL A 635 24.57 -8.46 -5.92
N VAL A 636 24.75 -9.04 -4.74
CA VAL A 636 25.99 -9.74 -4.36
C VAL A 636 25.63 -11.10 -3.79
N ARG A 637 26.11 -12.16 -4.40
CA ARG A 637 25.94 -13.53 -3.92
C ARG A 637 27.10 -13.93 -3.04
N SER A 638 26.82 -14.42 -1.85
CA SER A 638 27.81 -14.91 -0.88
C SER A 638 27.76 -16.43 -0.73
N GLU A 639 28.89 -17.04 -0.35
CA GLU A 639 28.99 -18.45 0.03
C GLU A 639 28.51 -18.62 1.47
N GLY A 640 27.28 -19.11 1.65
CA GLY A 640 26.73 -19.50 2.96
C GLY A 640 26.50 -18.33 3.95
N GLY A 641 25.67 -18.59 4.97
CA GLY A 641 25.42 -17.61 6.02
C GLY A 641 24.50 -16.44 5.65
N ASP A 642 24.45 -15.45 6.54
CA ASP A 642 23.70 -14.22 6.34
C ASP A 642 24.44 -13.30 5.34
N PRO A 643 23.86 -13.02 4.17
CA PRO A 643 24.51 -12.21 3.14
C PRO A 643 24.75 -10.76 3.59
N THR A 644 24.10 -10.29 4.67
CA THR A 644 24.26 -8.92 5.19
C THR A 644 25.58 -8.72 5.95
N LEU A 645 26.25 -9.79 6.38
CA LEU A 645 27.52 -9.71 7.13
C LEU A 645 28.64 -9.04 6.31
N GLY A 646 28.61 -9.15 4.98
CA GLY A 646 29.58 -8.52 4.08
C GLY A 646 29.34 -7.03 3.84
N LEU A 647 28.23 -6.45 4.30
CA LEU A 647 27.83 -5.08 3.98
C LEU A 647 28.84 -4.01 4.38
N GLN A 648 29.50 -4.17 5.55
CA GLN A 648 30.51 -3.21 6.00
C GLN A 648 31.75 -3.22 5.10
N ALA A 649 32.22 -4.38 4.68
CA ALA A 649 33.33 -4.48 3.74
C ALA A 649 32.99 -3.85 2.38
N ILE A 650 31.76 -4.07 1.90
CA ILE A 650 31.25 -3.49 0.65
C ILE A 650 31.18 -1.96 0.77
N ARG A 651 30.66 -1.42 1.90
CA ARG A 651 30.65 0.02 2.17
C ARG A 651 32.05 0.63 2.15
N ALA A 652 33.01 -0.04 2.76
CA ALA A 652 34.40 0.40 2.73
C ALA A 652 34.95 0.48 1.31
N GLN A 653 34.66 -0.52 0.45
CA GLN A 653 35.08 -0.49 -0.94
C GLN A 653 34.39 0.63 -1.76
N ALA A 654 33.12 0.86 -1.55
CA ALA A 654 32.40 1.96 -2.19
C ALA A 654 32.97 3.32 -1.76
N ALA A 655 33.23 3.54 -0.47
CA ALA A 655 33.78 4.76 0.06
C ALA A 655 35.21 5.05 -0.45
N THR A 656 36.00 4.01 -0.79
CA THR A 656 37.32 4.24 -1.41
C THR A 656 37.21 4.74 -2.85
N LEU A 657 36.12 4.46 -3.54
CA LEU A 657 35.83 4.99 -4.90
C LEU A 657 35.25 6.39 -4.83
N ASP A 658 34.28 6.58 -3.98
CA ASP A 658 33.64 7.87 -3.76
C ASP A 658 33.01 7.91 -2.36
N PRO A 659 33.62 8.67 -1.40
CA PRO A 659 33.09 8.75 -0.04
C PRO A 659 31.75 9.51 0.06
N ASP A 660 31.39 10.30 -0.94
CA ASP A 660 30.15 11.09 -0.95
C ASP A 660 28.93 10.28 -1.39
N GLU A 661 29.15 9.05 -1.93
CA GLU A 661 28.06 8.26 -2.51
C GLU A 661 27.63 7.12 -1.57
N PRO A 662 26.49 7.28 -0.88
CA PRO A 662 26.04 6.30 0.11
C PRO A 662 25.46 5.03 -0.54
N ILE A 663 25.66 3.90 0.14
CA ILE A 663 24.90 2.67 -0.06
C ILE A 663 23.63 2.77 0.76
N PHE A 664 22.48 2.54 0.13
CA PHE A 664 21.16 2.58 0.79
C PHE A 664 20.31 1.35 0.42
N ASP A 665 19.19 1.16 1.12
CA ASP A 665 18.25 0.03 0.93
C ASP A 665 18.93 -1.35 0.95
N ALA A 666 19.94 -1.52 1.82
CA ALA A 666 20.64 -2.77 1.94
C ALA A 666 19.78 -3.82 2.68
N ALA A 667 19.49 -4.93 2.01
CA ALA A 667 18.70 -6.03 2.56
C ALA A 667 19.05 -7.36 1.88
N SER A 668 18.72 -8.50 2.48
CA SER A 668 18.77 -9.76 1.75
C SER A 668 17.65 -9.80 0.69
N MET A 669 17.89 -10.46 -0.44
CA MET A 669 16.89 -10.59 -1.50
C MET A 669 15.65 -11.35 -1.01
N GLU A 670 15.81 -12.26 -0.05
CA GLU A 670 14.69 -12.92 0.61
C GLU A 670 13.82 -11.94 1.40
N GLN A 671 14.43 -10.99 2.09
CA GLN A 671 13.72 -9.94 2.82
C GLN A 671 13.03 -8.95 1.88
N VAL A 672 13.65 -8.63 0.76
CA VAL A 672 13.04 -7.80 -0.30
C VAL A 672 11.80 -8.49 -0.84
N LEU A 673 11.88 -9.78 -1.17
CA LEU A 673 10.74 -10.59 -1.62
C LEU A 673 9.64 -10.66 -0.55
N PHE A 674 10.01 -10.87 0.71
CA PHE A 674 9.05 -10.92 1.81
C PHE A 674 8.33 -9.59 1.99
N ASN A 675 9.05 -8.48 1.93
CA ASN A 675 8.48 -7.14 2.09
C ASN A 675 7.55 -6.79 0.92
N ASP A 676 7.90 -7.14 -0.30
CA ASP A 676 7.05 -6.90 -1.47
C ASP A 676 5.81 -7.80 -1.48
N GLN A 677 5.98 -9.08 -1.16
CA GLN A 677 4.85 -10.01 -0.97
C GLN A 677 3.90 -9.49 0.11
N ALA A 678 4.42 -9.02 1.24
CA ALA A 678 3.59 -8.46 2.29
C ALA A 678 2.87 -7.17 1.82
N SER A 679 3.44 -6.36 0.91
CA SER A 679 2.75 -5.22 0.29
C SER A 679 1.59 -5.64 -0.60
N LEU A 680 1.73 -6.76 -1.30
CA LEU A 680 0.66 -7.35 -2.12
C LEU A 680 -0.47 -7.95 -1.26
N TYR A 681 -0.15 -8.54 -0.10
CA TYR A 681 -1.17 -9.01 0.85
C TYR A 681 -2.05 -7.89 1.40
N THR A 682 -1.53 -6.67 1.45
CA THR A 682 -2.30 -5.50 1.87
C THR A 682 -3.15 -4.93 0.72
N LEU A 683 -2.90 -5.34 -0.52
CA LEU A 683 -3.60 -4.87 -1.72
C LEU A 683 -4.55 -5.93 -2.33
N ALA A 684 -4.43 -7.21 -1.95
CA ALA A 684 -5.29 -8.32 -2.40
C ALA A 684 -6.41 -8.62 -1.39
#